data_0f68de0a2bbed43147bc42a224dcbcad
#
_entry.id   0f68de0a2bbed43147bc42a224dcbcad
#
_cell.length_a   1.000
_cell.length_b   1.000
_cell.length_c   1.000
_cell.angle_alpha   90.00
_cell.angle_beta   90.00
_cell.angle_gamma   90.00
#
_symmetry.space_group_name_H-M   'P 1'
#
loop_
_entity.id
_entity.type
_entity.pdbx_description
1 polymer ?
#
loop_
_entity_poly.entity_id
_entity_poly.type
_entity_poly.pdbx_seq_one_letter_code
_entity_poly.pdbx_strand_id
1 'polypeptide(L)'
;MQKFIKYFLKNKAVTWLLLVLILAGGLFSYAKMGKLEDAPFTIKQALVLTPYPGASPSEVQSQVTDVLEEAIQSLGELYYLKTENRAGLSKITVYVKKEIRADEMQQLWDKLRRKVNDVQGKLPSGAGTSIVNDDFGDVLGVFYGLTGESYTYRELEDQAKLIKDDLLKVKDVAKVEIYGIQTPVIDIRINPTILSNRGITTADIKRAFDGQNKVVDAGSIRNGETRIRIESTGNFYSLDDIRNLTIVSHSGEHFRLGDIARIEEGYQTPPQNFMRINNKQAVGIAISTIPTGNVVDMAKAVKKRIQSFSETMPKGFELTSIYDQGYESAVANQGFILNLIISVVTVVAILLFFIGFKNGLLIGSGLVFSIFATLIVMFANGIALQRMSLAAIIIAMGMLVDNAIVVSDSALVNMQRGMRKRIAIMRACSSTALPLLAATAIAILTFLPIYYSPHITGELLSSLVIVIGVSLMFSWVFALTQTPFFIQEFVRRPRPDELTGELFSGKYYDYFRSSLRLVIKYRYATVGSLSVLLVISAWSFQFIPKVFVPSLDKQYFTLDMWLPEGTAIEETDRYATDMAESIQEYSQTEMVSSYIGRTPPRYYLSNVSFGPQPNYAQLLVKCKTSGEARELHALLQDSIRLKYPEPLINVNKFELSPLTEALIEARFLGPDPAVLDSLTGVAIDIMRRNPKVTDARNEWGNMTYMIRPVYDPVKAGFLGITKANLM
;
A
#
# COMPACT_ATOMS: atom_id res chain seq x y z
N MET A 1 -24.70 20.08 35.14
CA MET A 1 -24.30 18.74 35.50
C MET A 1 -25.33 18.01 36.38
N GLN A 2 -25.66 18.52 37.58
CA GLN A 2 -26.64 17.85 38.46
C GLN A 2 -28.03 17.63 37.85
N LYS A 3 -28.54 18.60 37.07
CA LYS A 3 -29.83 18.46 36.34
C LYS A 3 -29.79 17.30 35.32
N PHE A 4 -28.66 17.14 34.63
CA PHE A 4 -28.43 16.10 33.62
C PHE A 4 -28.44 14.70 34.30
N ILE A 5 -27.65 14.50 35.33
CA ILE A 5 -27.59 13.24 36.08
C ILE A 5 -28.96 12.88 36.68
N LYS A 6 -29.64 13.89 37.29
CA LYS A 6 -30.98 13.72 37.85
C LYS A 6 -32.02 13.29 36.82
N TYR A 7 -31.91 13.75 35.57
CA TYR A 7 -32.80 13.37 34.47
C TYR A 7 -32.72 11.87 34.20
N PHE A 8 -31.52 11.31 34.02
CA PHE A 8 -31.31 9.86 33.73
C PHE A 8 -31.73 9.00 34.96
N LEU A 9 -31.47 9.43 36.15
CA LEU A 9 -31.88 8.71 37.37
C LEU A 9 -33.41 8.71 37.56
N LYS A 10 -34.12 9.76 37.09
CA LYS A 10 -35.58 9.87 37.21
C LYS A 10 -36.29 9.10 36.10
N ASN A 11 -35.80 9.19 34.88
CA ASN A 11 -36.45 8.65 33.67
C ASN A 11 -35.84 7.28 33.27
N LYS A 12 -36.13 6.26 34.08
CA LYS A 12 -35.57 4.90 33.88
C LYS A 12 -35.80 4.33 32.49
N ALA A 13 -37.01 4.48 31.95
CA ALA A 13 -37.36 3.96 30.61
C ALA A 13 -36.48 4.58 29.52
N VAL A 14 -36.22 5.89 29.59
CA VAL A 14 -35.37 6.59 28.61
C VAL A 14 -33.93 6.10 28.70
N THR A 15 -33.42 5.87 29.91
CA THR A 15 -32.06 5.36 30.11
C THR A 15 -31.90 3.94 29.54
N TRP A 16 -32.87 3.05 29.82
CA TRP A 16 -32.87 1.70 29.25
C TRP A 16 -32.97 1.71 27.72
N LEU A 17 -33.89 2.51 27.17
CA LEU A 17 -34.06 2.66 25.73
C LEU A 17 -32.74 3.11 25.08
N LEU A 18 -32.08 4.13 25.63
CA LEU A 18 -30.80 4.64 25.12
C LEU A 18 -29.71 3.57 25.16
N LEU A 19 -29.59 2.81 26.25
CA LEU A 19 -28.61 1.73 26.37
C LEU A 19 -28.88 0.60 25.36
N VAL A 20 -30.14 0.22 25.15
CA VAL A 20 -30.51 -0.78 24.12
C VAL A 20 -30.22 -0.27 22.71
N LEU A 21 -30.51 1.02 22.42
CA LEU A 21 -30.20 1.63 21.13
C LEU A 21 -28.70 1.68 20.86
N ILE A 22 -27.87 1.93 21.89
CA ILE A 22 -26.41 1.91 21.75
C ILE A 22 -25.91 0.50 21.43
N LEU A 23 -26.42 -0.53 22.11
CA LEU A 23 -26.05 -1.91 21.79
C LEU A 23 -26.47 -2.32 20.38
N ALA A 24 -27.72 -2.09 20.04
CA ALA A 24 -28.25 -2.42 18.72
C ALA A 24 -27.55 -1.62 17.59
N GLY A 25 -27.38 -0.31 17.79
CA GLY A 25 -26.69 0.57 16.87
C GLY A 25 -25.19 0.21 16.72
N GLY A 26 -24.52 -0.15 17.80
CA GLY A 26 -23.14 -0.60 17.76
C GLY A 26 -22.95 -1.90 17.00
N LEU A 27 -23.83 -2.89 17.22
CA LEU A 27 -23.83 -4.15 16.46
C LEU A 27 -24.12 -3.93 14.98
N PHE A 28 -25.09 -3.07 14.67
CA PHE A 28 -25.40 -2.68 13.30
C PHE A 28 -24.20 -1.99 12.63
N SER A 29 -23.58 -1.03 13.31
CA SER A 29 -22.40 -0.32 12.82
C SER A 29 -21.24 -1.27 12.55
N TYR A 30 -20.95 -2.20 13.47
CA TYR A 30 -19.95 -3.24 13.26
C TYR A 30 -20.19 -4.11 12.03
N ALA A 31 -21.46 -4.49 11.81
CA ALA A 31 -21.85 -5.34 10.67
C ALA A 31 -21.74 -4.61 9.32
N LYS A 32 -22.00 -3.29 9.29
CA LYS A 32 -22.04 -2.48 8.06
C LYS A 32 -20.78 -1.68 7.77
N MET A 33 -19.89 -1.54 8.75
CA MET A 33 -18.64 -0.79 8.63
C MET A 33 -17.70 -1.44 7.63
N GLY A 34 -16.99 -0.63 6.83
CA GLY A 34 -15.92 -1.08 5.95
C GLY A 34 -14.81 -1.79 6.73
N LYS A 35 -14.24 -2.83 6.15
CA LYS A 35 -13.15 -3.61 6.74
C LYS A 35 -11.95 -3.53 5.81
N LEU A 36 -10.87 -2.93 6.30
CA LEU A 36 -9.60 -2.77 5.60
C LEU A 36 -8.49 -3.46 6.41
N GLU A 37 -7.37 -3.76 5.78
CA GLU A 37 -6.19 -4.26 6.47
C GLU A 37 -5.51 -3.13 7.22
N ASP A 38 -5.17 -2.06 6.52
CA ASP A 38 -4.46 -0.89 7.04
C ASP A 38 -5.28 0.40 6.84
N ALA A 39 -4.88 1.46 7.55
CA ALA A 39 -5.47 2.78 7.37
C ALA A 39 -5.17 3.32 5.96
N PRO A 40 -6.15 3.91 5.26
CA PRO A 40 -5.86 4.62 4.04
C PRO A 40 -4.95 5.82 4.33
N PHE A 41 -3.99 6.07 3.45
CA PHE A 41 -3.13 7.24 3.50
C PHE A 41 -2.99 7.82 2.10
N THR A 42 -2.64 9.10 2.04
CA THR A 42 -2.56 9.84 0.79
C THR A 42 -1.13 9.78 0.25
N ILE A 43 -0.98 9.33 -1.00
CA ILE A 43 0.30 9.37 -1.69
C ILE A 43 0.50 10.77 -2.24
N LYS A 44 1.49 11.49 -1.66
CA LYS A 44 1.79 12.89 -1.95
C LYS A 44 2.88 13.02 -3.01
N GLN A 45 2.79 12.18 -4.04
CA GLN A 45 3.73 12.16 -5.16
C GLN A 45 3.04 11.69 -6.44
N ALA A 46 3.50 12.21 -7.59
CA ALA A 46 3.08 11.79 -8.92
C ALA A 46 4.31 11.59 -9.81
N LEU A 47 4.19 10.73 -10.82
CA LEU A 47 5.22 10.49 -11.82
C LEU A 47 4.87 11.21 -13.12
N VAL A 48 5.84 11.91 -13.69
CA VAL A 48 5.74 12.44 -15.05
C VAL A 48 6.76 11.70 -15.90
N LEU A 49 6.28 10.97 -16.89
CA LEU A 49 7.08 10.14 -17.79
C LEU A 49 7.00 10.71 -19.20
N THR A 50 8.16 11.00 -19.80
CA THR A 50 8.24 11.52 -21.16
C THR A 50 9.26 10.72 -21.96
N PRO A 51 8.82 9.91 -22.94
CA PRO A 51 9.72 9.17 -23.80
C PRO A 51 10.37 10.13 -24.81
N TYR A 52 11.67 9.95 -25.03
CA TYR A 52 12.43 10.65 -26.09
C TYR A 52 13.38 9.65 -26.75
N PRO A 53 12.85 8.74 -27.60
CA PRO A 53 13.63 7.67 -28.21
C PRO A 53 14.84 8.19 -28.98
N GLY A 54 15.99 7.56 -28.80
CA GLY A 54 17.24 7.89 -29.46
C GLY A 54 18.05 9.02 -28.82
N ALA A 55 17.51 9.70 -27.82
CA ALA A 55 18.23 10.74 -27.08
C ALA A 55 19.12 10.14 -25.98
N SER A 56 20.31 10.72 -25.81
CA SER A 56 21.20 10.43 -24.69
C SER A 56 20.63 11.00 -23.37
N PRO A 57 21.06 10.53 -22.19
CA PRO A 57 20.59 11.07 -20.91
C PRO A 57 20.77 12.59 -20.78
N SER A 58 21.86 13.17 -21.30
CA SER A 58 22.13 14.59 -21.29
C SER A 58 21.20 15.39 -22.24
N GLU A 59 20.85 14.82 -23.40
CA GLU A 59 19.85 15.41 -24.31
C GLU A 59 18.46 15.34 -23.70
N VAL A 60 18.09 14.23 -23.08
CA VAL A 60 16.83 14.08 -22.33
C VAL A 60 16.75 15.14 -21.24
N GLN A 61 17.83 15.34 -20.47
CA GLN A 61 17.88 16.37 -19.41
C GLN A 61 17.64 17.76 -19.99
N SER A 62 18.49 18.20 -20.92
CA SER A 62 18.51 19.59 -21.38
C SER A 62 17.33 19.97 -22.27
N GLN A 63 16.75 19.01 -23.01
CA GLN A 63 15.72 19.32 -24.02
C GLN A 63 14.31 18.98 -23.55
N VAL A 64 14.15 18.05 -22.60
CA VAL A 64 12.85 17.59 -22.12
C VAL A 64 12.67 17.89 -20.65
N THR A 65 13.59 17.40 -19.81
CA THR A 65 13.45 17.47 -18.37
C THR A 65 13.48 18.89 -17.84
N ASP A 66 14.47 19.69 -18.24
CA ASP A 66 14.62 21.08 -17.79
C ASP A 66 13.36 21.92 -18.12
N VAL A 67 12.76 21.70 -19.31
CA VAL A 67 11.53 22.38 -19.72
C VAL A 67 10.34 21.98 -18.86
N LEU A 68 10.21 20.69 -18.53
CA LEU A 68 9.14 20.18 -17.68
C LEU A 68 9.34 20.60 -16.23
N GLU A 69 10.56 20.55 -15.71
CA GLU A 69 10.88 20.98 -14.34
C GLU A 69 10.55 22.46 -14.13
N GLU A 70 10.93 23.35 -15.05
CA GLU A 70 10.59 24.77 -14.98
C GLU A 70 9.07 24.98 -14.88
N ALA A 71 8.30 24.26 -15.68
CA ALA A 71 6.84 24.34 -15.63
C ALA A 71 6.28 23.82 -14.30
N ILE A 72 6.81 22.69 -13.81
CA ILE A 72 6.35 22.05 -12.57
C ILE A 72 6.77 22.88 -11.34
N GLN A 73 7.94 23.49 -11.33
CA GLN A 73 8.41 24.37 -10.25
C GLN A 73 7.48 25.58 -10.01
N SER A 74 6.67 25.95 -10.99
CA SER A 74 5.66 26.99 -10.83
C SER A 74 4.44 26.58 -9.97
N LEU A 75 4.36 25.32 -9.51
CA LEU A 75 3.32 24.86 -8.58
C LEU A 75 3.64 25.33 -7.15
N GLY A 76 2.73 26.09 -6.54
CA GLY A 76 2.89 26.62 -5.18
C GLY A 76 2.92 25.54 -4.10
N GLU A 77 2.34 24.40 -4.39
CA GLU A 77 2.23 23.23 -3.51
C GLU A 77 3.41 22.26 -3.62
N LEU A 78 4.37 22.53 -4.52
CA LEU A 78 5.56 21.71 -4.71
C LEU A 78 6.44 21.69 -3.45
N TYR A 79 6.94 20.50 -3.09
CA TYR A 79 7.97 20.33 -2.06
C TYR A 79 9.35 20.19 -2.70
N TYR A 80 9.57 19.18 -3.54
CA TYR A 80 10.78 18.98 -4.35
C TYR A 80 10.50 18.07 -5.56
N LEU A 81 11.43 18.05 -6.51
CA LEU A 81 11.46 17.14 -7.64
C LEU A 81 12.63 16.15 -7.49
N LYS A 82 12.38 14.89 -7.82
CA LYS A 82 13.44 13.90 -8.05
C LYS A 82 13.36 13.49 -9.51
N THR A 83 14.42 13.74 -10.26
CA THR A 83 14.44 13.47 -11.70
C THR A 83 15.48 12.41 -12.02
N GLU A 84 15.11 11.49 -12.90
CA GLU A 84 15.96 10.44 -13.42
C GLU A 84 15.94 10.52 -14.95
N ASN A 85 17.10 10.80 -15.54
CA ASN A 85 17.29 10.90 -16.98
C ASN A 85 18.00 9.65 -17.50
N ARG A 86 17.29 8.82 -18.24
CA ARG A 86 17.84 7.65 -18.93
C ARG A 86 17.89 7.87 -20.44
N ALA A 87 18.64 7.05 -21.13
CA ALA A 87 18.61 7.07 -22.60
C ALA A 87 17.17 6.82 -23.08
N GLY A 88 16.61 7.80 -23.79
CA GLY A 88 15.27 7.75 -24.35
C GLY A 88 14.10 8.00 -23.37
N LEU A 89 14.35 8.35 -22.10
CA LEU A 89 13.28 8.53 -21.12
C LEU A 89 13.61 9.59 -20.07
N SER A 90 12.71 10.55 -19.87
CA SER A 90 12.67 11.43 -18.69
C SER A 90 11.65 10.91 -17.70
N LYS A 91 12.05 10.75 -16.42
CA LYS A 91 11.19 10.37 -15.31
C LYS A 91 11.32 11.42 -14.21
N ILE A 92 10.27 12.18 -13.98
CA ILE A 92 10.20 13.20 -12.93
C ILE A 92 9.23 12.73 -11.85
N THR A 93 9.71 12.56 -10.62
CA THR A 93 8.87 12.31 -9.46
C THR A 93 8.60 13.64 -8.77
N VAL A 94 7.34 14.03 -8.75
CA VAL A 94 6.85 15.29 -8.18
C VAL A 94 6.41 15.02 -6.74
N TYR A 95 7.12 15.56 -5.77
CA TYR A 95 6.74 15.49 -4.35
C TYR A 95 6.07 16.79 -3.93
N VAL A 96 4.88 16.68 -3.37
CA VAL A 96 4.11 17.83 -2.91
C VAL A 96 4.20 17.99 -1.39
N LYS A 97 3.89 19.18 -0.88
CA LYS A 97 3.97 19.52 0.54
C LYS A 97 3.15 18.55 1.40
N LYS A 98 3.69 18.19 2.55
CA LYS A 98 3.12 17.16 3.44
C LYS A 98 1.79 17.61 4.09
N GLU A 99 1.55 18.91 4.18
CA GLU A 99 0.38 19.52 4.80
C GLU A 99 -0.89 19.44 3.95
N ILE A 100 -0.76 19.11 2.63
CA ILE A 100 -1.88 19.03 1.70
C ILE A 100 -2.77 17.84 2.08
N ARG A 101 -4.08 18.09 2.12
CA ARG A 101 -5.08 17.08 2.48
C ARG A 101 -5.45 16.20 1.30
N ALA A 102 -5.99 15.02 1.63
CA ALA A 102 -6.43 14.03 0.64
C ALA A 102 -7.48 14.58 -0.35
N ASP A 103 -8.40 15.42 0.13
CA ASP A 103 -9.46 16.03 -0.67
C ASP A 103 -8.94 17.10 -1.66
N GLU A 104 -7.76 17.68 -1.41
CA GLU A 104 -7.12 18.66 -2.29
C GLU A 104 -6.25 18.02 -3.38
N MET A 105 -5.88 16.74 -3.21
CA MET A 105 -4.91 16.06 -4.09
C MET A 105 -5.37 15.96 -5.54
N GLN A 106 -6.65 15.63 -5.77
CA GLN A 106 -7.19 15.50 -7.12
C GLN A 106 -7.04 16.79 -7.91
N GLN A 107 -7.42 17.92 -7.30
CA GLN A 107 -7.29 19.24 -7.93
C GLN A 107 -5.81 19.61 -8.20
N LEU A 108 -4.93 19.19 -7.32
CA LEU A 108 -3.49 19.43 -7.49
C LEU A 108 -2.91 18.63 -8.68
N TRP A 109 -3.30 17.36 -8.81
CA TRP A 109 -2.89 16.55 -9.95
C TRP A 109 -3.45 17.08 -11.28
N ASP A 110 -4.65 17.65 -11.27
CA ASP A 110 -5.21 18.32 -12.44
C ASP A 110 -4.44 19.61 -12.78
N LYS A 111 -3.95 20.35 -11.78
CA LYS A 111 -3.03 21.48 -12.00
C LYS A 111 -1.71 21.01 -12.60
N LEU A 112 -1.15 19.90 -12.10
CA LEU A 112 0.08 19.32 -12.62
C LEU A 112 -0.08 18.91 -14.11
N ARG A 113 -1.17 18.18 -14.44
CA ARG A 113 -1.47 17.78 -15.82
C ARG A 113 -1.55 18.99 -16.76
N ARG A 114 -2.23 20.06 -16.34
CA ARG A 114 -2.29 21.30 -17.15
C ARG A 114 -0.91 21.90 -17.37
N LYS A 115 -0.09 22.02 -16.31
CA LYS A 115 1.27 22.59 -16.41
C LYS A 115 2.16 21.80 -17.37
N VAL A 116 2.10 20.47 -17.31
CA VAL A 116 2.83 19.56 -18.20
C VAL A 116 2.33 19.70 -19.64
N ASN A 117 1.01 19.75 -19.84
CA ASN A 117 0.41 19.89 -21.17
C ASN A 117 0.69 21.27 -21.82
N ASP A 118 0.73 22.35 -21.03
CA ASP A 118 1.00 23.69 -21.51
C ASP A 118 2.39 23.83 -22.15
N VAL A 119 3.35 23.01 -21.76
CA VAL A 119 4.72 23.03 -22.28
C VAL A 119 5.00 21.92 -23.30
N GLN A 120 4.04 21.02 -23.56
CA GLN A 120 4.22 19.91 -24.51
C GLN A 120 4.66 20.38 -25.91
N GLY A 121 4.13 21.51 -26.37
CA GLY A 121 4.50 22.12 -27.66
C GLY A 121 5.91 22.73 -27.71
N LYS A 122 6.58 22.87 -26.55
CA LYS A 122 7.96 23.35 -26.46
C LYS A 122 8.99 22.23 -26.51
N LEU A 123 8.53 20.98 -26.33
CA LEU A 123 9.40 19.80 -26.37
C LEU A 123 9.84 19.52 -27.82
N PRO A 124 11.00 18.86 -28.02
CA PRO A 124 11.48 18.46 -29.34
C PRO A 124 10.46 17.58 -30.08
N SER A 125 10.42 17.69 -31.41
CA SER A 125 9.49 16.92 -32.24
C SER A 125 9.65 15.40 -32.15
N GLY A 126 10.79 14.92 -31.66
CA GLY A 126 11.03 13.48 -31.36
C GLY A 126 10.62 13.05 -29.99
N ALA A 127 10.27 13.97 -29.10
CA ALA A 127 9.77 13.62 -27.77
C ALA A 127 8.30 13.19 -27.85
N GLY A 128 7.96 12.12 -27.19
CA GLY A 128 6.58 11.64 -27.05
C GLY A 128 5.76 12.51 -26.10
N THR A 129 4.49 12.21 -25.99
CA THR A 129 3.58 12.87 -25.04
C THR A 129 3.96 12.54 -23.61
N SER A 130 4.03 13.57 -22.77
CA SER A 130 4.28 13.41 -21.33
C SER A 130 3.06 12.82 -20.64
N ILE A 131 3.26 11.74 -19.89
CA ILE A 131 2.21 11.05 -19.14
C ILE A 131 2.36 11.38 -17.65
N VAL A 132 1.32 11.94 -17.06
CA VAL A 132 1.25 12.20 -15.62
C VAL A 132 0.50 11.03 -14.96
N ASN A 133 1.19 10.26 -14.15
CA ASN A 133 0.63 9.13 -13.40
C ASN A 133 0.59 9.48 -11.90
N ASP A 134 -0.59 9.66 -11.36
CA ASP A 134 -0.88 9.90 -9.95
C ASP A 134 -1.45 8.66 -9.23
N ASP A 135 -1.76 7.59 -9.99
CA ASP A 135 -2.34 6.34 -9.49
C ASP A 135 -1.28 5.26 -9.17
N PHE A 136 0.01 5.54 -9.41
CA PHE A 136 1.08 4.53 -9.25
C PHE A 136 1.19 4.00 -7.81
N GLY A 137 0.58 4.67 -6.88
CA GLY A 137 0.54 4.32 -5.48
C GLY A 137 -0.68 3.52 -5.03
N ASP A 138 -1.63 3.27 -5.91
CA ASP A 138 -2.81 2.47 -5.60
C ASP A 138 -2.42 1.05 -5.20
N VAL A 139 -3.07 0.53 -4.15
CA VAL A 139 -2.87 -0.85 -3.72
C VAL A 139 -3.88 -1.74 -4.44
N LEU A 140 -3.36 -2.65 -5.27
CA LEU A 140 -4.14 -3.69 -5.95
C LEU A 140 -4.11 -4.98 -5.12
N GLY A 141 -4.76 -4.95 -3.96
CA GLY A 141 -4.59 -5.92 -2.87
C GLY A 141 -5.10 -7.34 -3.15
N VAL A 142 -5.84 -7.57 -4.23
CA VAL A 142 -6.23 -8.92 -4.65
C VAL A 142 -5.56 -9.23 -5.97
N PHE A 143 -4.65 -10.20 -5.96
CA PHE A 143 -3.78 -10.50 -7.09
C PHE A 143 -3.82 -11.97 -7.47
N TYR A 144 -4.24 -12.25 -8.68
CA TYR A 144 -4.27 -13.59 -9.28
C TYR A 144 -3.30 -13.69 -10.44
N GLY A 145 -2.80 -14.89 -10.68
CA GLY A 145 -2.04 -15.23 -11.87
C GLY A 145 -2.78 -16.25 -12.71
N LEU A 146 -2.84 -15.98 -14.00
CA LEU A 146 -3.38 -16.88 -15.01
C LEU A 146 -2.22 -17.58 -15.72
N THR A 147 -2.15 -18.90 -15.64
CA THR A 147 -1.17 -19.75 -16.33
C THR A 147 -1.84 -20.63 -17.36
N GLY A 148 -1.06 -21.07 -18.36
CA GLY A 148 -1.54 -21.98 -19.40
C GLY A 148 -0.36 -22.53 -20.21
N GLU A 149 0.05 -23.78 -19.93
CA GLU A 149 1.29 -24.36 -20.50
C GLU A 149 1.31 -24.47 -22.03
N SER A 150 0.14 -24.62 -22.65
CA SER A 150 0.01 -24.82 -24.11
C SER A 150 -0.51 -23.57 -24.82
N TYR A 151 -0.65 -22.45 -24.13
CA TYR A 151 -1.24 -21.25 -24.68
C TYR A 151 -0.20 -20.15 -24.89
N THR A 152 -0.43 -19.32 -25.91
CA THR A 152 0.38 -18.14 -26.22
C THR A 152 0.07 -17.00 -25.27
N TYR A 153 0.95 -15.99 -25.16
CA TYR A 153 0.68 -14.77 -24.39
C TYR A 153 -0.58 -14.06 -24.86
N ARG A 154 -0.90 -14.09 -26.16
CA ARG A 154 -2.12 -13.49 -26.70
C ARG A 154 -3.39 -14.18 -26.16
N GLU A 155 -3.40 -15.50 -26.15
CA GLU A 155 -4.54 -16.27 -25.62
C GLU A 155 -4.68 -16.07 -24.10
N LEU A 156 -3.56 -15.98 -23.36
CA LEU A 156 -3.57 -15.61 -21.93
C LEU A 156 -4.12 -14.20 -21.72
N GLU A 157 -3.73 -13.24 -22.56
CA GLU A 157 -4.21 -11.86 -22.52
C GLU A 157 -5.70 -11.77 -22.80
N ASP A 158 -6.18 -12.46 -23.85
CA ASP A 158 -7.60 -12.45 -24.22
C ASP A 158 -8.48 -13.01 -23.09
N GLN A 159 -8.05 -14.12 -22.46
CA GLN A 159 -8.72 -14.65 -21.29
C GLN A 159 -8.65 -13.69 -20.09
N ALA A 160 -7.51 -13.08 -19.84
CA ALA A 160 -7.35 -12.10 -18.76
C ALA A 160 -8.24 -10.87 -18.97
N LYS A 161 -8.45 -10.41 -20.21
CA LYS A 161 -9.37 -9.32 -20.54
C LYS A 161 -10.82 -9.70 -20.26
N LEU A 162 -11.26 -10.89 -20.62
CA LEU A 162 -12.59 -11.39 -20.33
C LEU A 162 -12.85 -11.44 -18.81
N ILE A 163 -11.86 -11.95 -18.06
CA ILE A 163 -11.93 -11.97 -16.59
C ILE A 163 -11.99 -10.55 -16.02
N LYS A 164 -11.16 -9.63 -16.51
CA LYS A 164 -11.16 -8.22 -16.10
C LYS A 164 -12.53 -7.58 -16.28
N ASP A 165 -13.15 -7.73 -17.46
CA ASP A 165 -14.45 -7.12 -17.78
C ASP A 165 -15.57 -7.67 -16.90
N ASP A 166 -15.44 -8.90 -16.46
CA ASP A 166 -16.40 -9.52 -15.57
C ASP A 166 -16.17 -9.09 -14.11
N LEU A 167 -14.91 -8.99 -13.67
CA LEU A 167 -14.56 -8.55 -12.32
C LEU A 167 -14.89 -7.09 -12.05
N LEU A 168 -14.84 -6.21 -13.05
CA LEU A 168 -15.27 -4.82 -12.93
C LEU A 168 -16.76 -4.65 -12.55
N LYS A 169 -17.58 -5.68 -12.72
CA LYS A 169 -18.99 -5.69 -12.32
C LYS A 169 -19.19 -6.06 -10.84
N VAL A 170 -18.14 -6.51 -10.16
CA VAL A 170 -18.19 -6.90 -8.75
C VAL A 170 -18.25 -5.65 -7.90
N LYS A 171 -19.16 -5.65 -6.92
CA LYS A 171 -19.29 -4.53 -5.99
C LYS A 171 -17.99 -4.24 -5.25
N ASP A 172 -17.70 -2.96 -5.03
CA ASP A 172 -16.52 -2.42 -4.34
C ASP A 172 -15.18 -2.63 -5.09
N VAL A 173 -15.18 -3.20 -6.30
CA VAL A 173 -14.01 -3.20 -7.19
C VAL A 173 -13.86 -1.80 -7.80
N ALA A 174 -12.68 -1.19 -7.63
CA ALA A 174 -12.37 0.12 -8.22
C ALA A 174 -11.67 -0.02 -9.56
N LYS A 175 -10.66 -0.90 -9.65
CA LYS A 175 -9.78 -1.02 -10.80
C LYS A 175 -9.32 -2.47 -10.97
N VAL A 176 -9.13 -2.90 -12.21
CA VAL A 176 -8.51 -4.19 -12.53
C VAL A 176 -7.40 -3.95 -13.55
N GLU A 177 -6.17 -4.30 -13.20
CA GLU A 177 -4.99 -4.20 -14.07
C GLU A 177 -4.51 -5.57 -14.49
N ILE A 178 -4.02 -5.68 -15.72
CA ILE A 178 -3.40 -6.88 -16.23
C ILE A 178 -1.89 -6.63 -16.31
N TYR A 179 -1.09 -7.59 -15.86
CA TYR A 179 0.37 -7.52 -15.79
C TYR A 179 1.00 -8.70 -16.55
N GLY A 180 2.21 -8.50 -17.10
CA GLY A 180 2.95 -9.56 -17.77
C GLY A 180 2.52 -9.81 -19.22
N ILE A 181 1.73 -8.91 -19.80
CA ILE A 181 1.31 -8.99 -21.21
C ILE A 181 2.52 -8.69 -22.10
N GLN A 182 2.64 -9.46 -23.18
CA GLN A 182 3.58 -9.19 -24.25
C GLN A 182 2.89 -8.48 -25.41
N THR A 183 3.47 -7.36 -25.87
CA THR A 183 2.92 -6.61 -27.00
C THR A 183 3.03 -7.42 -28.28
N PRO A 184 1.93 -7.85 -28.92
CA PRO A 184 1.99 -8.56 -30.18
C PRO A 184 2.46 -7.62 -31.28
N VAL A 185 3.33 -8.11 -32.14
CA VAL A 185 3.86 -7.40 -33.31
C VAL A 185 3.85 -8.28 -34.53
N ILE A 186 3.90 -7.68 -35.70
CA ILE A 186 4.16 -8.35 -36.96
C ILE A 186 5.58 -8.03 -37.37
N ASP A 187 6.46 -9.03 -37.32
CA ASP A 187 7.85 -8.89 -37.71
C ASP A 187 7.97 -8.98 -39.24
N ILE A 188 8.54 -7.94 -39.84
CA ILE A 188 8.84 -7.92 -41.26
C ILE A 188 10.35 -7.89 -41.41
N ARG A 189 10.91 -9.09 -41.63
CA ARG A 189 12.36 -9.28 -41.81
C ARG A 189 12.75 -9.23 -43.26
N ILE A 190 13.57 -8.22 -43.61
CA ILE A 190 13.95 -7.95 -44.97
C ILE A 190 15.46 -8.17 -45.13
N ASN A 191 15.83 -8.81 -46.23
CA ASN A 191 17.25 -8.98 -46.57
C ASN A 191 17.76 -7.72 -47.26
N PRO A 192 18.74 -6.97 -46.69
CA PRO A 192 19.28 -5.73 -47.25
C PRO A 192 19.80 -5.92 -48.69
N THR A 193 20.35 -7.07 -49.02
CA THR A 193 20.84 -7.38 -50.39
C THR A 193 19.69 -7.41 -51.40
N ILE A 194 18.53 -7.97 -51.04
CA ILE A 194 17.35 -7.99 -51.89
C ILE A 194 16.85 -6.57 -52.15
N LEU A 195 16.78 -5.72 -51.07
CA LEU A 195 16.38 -4.34 -51.20
C LEU A 195 17.30 -3.56 -52.17
N SER A 196 18.61 -3.68 -51.95
CA SER A 196 19.61 -2.98 -52.80
C SER A 196 19.52 -3.43 -54.27
N ASN A 197 19.41 -4.73 -54.52
CA ASN A 197 19.34 -5.26 -55.89
C ASN A 197 18.05 -4.88 -56.63
N ARG A 198 16.96 -4.59 -55.90
CA ARG A 198 15.65 -4.20 -56.43
C ARG A 198 15.41 -2.68 -56.40
N GLY A 199 16.39 -1.89 -55.92
CA GLY A 199 16.26 -0.45 -55.81
C GLY A 199 15.11 0.00 -54.89
N ILE A 200 14.85 -0.79 -53.80
CA ILE A 200 13.81 -0.53 -52.84
C ILE A 200 14.48 0.02 -51.56
N THR A 201 13.92 1.07 -51.00
CA THR A 201 14.36 1.65 -49.72
C THR A 201 13.38 1.31 -48.58
N THR A 202 13.82 1.37 -47.33
CA THR A 202 12.93 1.25 -46.16
C THR A 202 11.87 2.34 -46.18
N ALA A 203 12.18 3.54 -46.72
CA ALA A 203 11.23 4.62 -46.89
C ALA A 203 10.09 4.29 -47.85
N ASP A 204 10.37 3.51 -48.93
CA ASP A 204 9.34 3.09 -49.89
C ASP A 204 8.36 2.09 -49.22
N ILE A 205 8.88 1.19 -48.41
CA ILE A 205 8.08 0.24 -47.65
C ILE A 205 7.21 1.00 -46.66
N LYS A 206 7.80 1.94 -45.87
CA LYS A 206 7.05 2.75 -44.92
C LYS A 206 5.94 3.54 -45.62
N ARG A 207 6.24 4.13 -46.77
CA ARG A 207 5.26 4.91 -47.55
C ARG A 207 4.11 4.03 -48.04
N ALA A 208 4.36 2.78 -48.43
CA ALA A 208 3.33 1.86 -48.84
C ALA A 208 2.40 1.49 -47.66
N PHE A 209 2.96 1.28 -46.45
CA PHE A 209 2.17 1.04 -45.23
C PHE A 209 1.35 2.26 -44.86
N ASP A 210 1.98 3.46 -44.77
CA ASP A 210 1.33 4.73 -44.41
C ASP A 210 0.20 5.09 -45.39
N GLY A 211 0.34 4.69 -46.68
CA GLY A 211 -0.66 4.92 -47.70
C GLY A 211 -1.88 4.00 -47.61
N GLN A 212 -1.68 2.75 -47.26
CA GLN A 212 -2.75 1.74 -47.23
C GLN A 212 -3.40 1.58 -45.87
N ASN A 213 -2.64 1.59 -44.79
CA ASN A 213 -3.17 1.46 -43.43
C ASN A 213 -3.68 2.79 -42.85
N LYS A 214 -4.61 3.40 -43.57
CA LYS A 214 -5.16 4.71 -43.22
C LYS A 214 -6.68 4.72 -43.30
N VAL A 215 -7.33 5.09 -42.22
CA VAL A 215 -8.78 5.34 -42.22
C VAL A 215 -9.03 6.67 -42.90
N VAL A 216 -9.72 6.64 -44.05
CA VAL A 216 -10.07 7.82 -44.83
C VAL A 216 -11.59 8.00 -44.86
N ASP A 217 -12.07 9.20 -44.59
CA ASP A 217 -13.49 9.50 -44.77
C ASP A 217 -13.74 9.68 -46.29
N ALA A 218 -14.37 8.65 -46.88
CA ALA A 218 -14.75 8.64 -48.29
C ALA A 218 -16.05 9.44 -48.58
N GLY A 219 -16.65 10.06 -47.52
CA GLY A 219 -17.84 10.87 -47.67
C GLY A 219 -19.14 10.04 -47.78
N SER A 220 -20.12 10.62 -48.49
CA SER A 220 -21.43 9.98 -48.68
C SER A 220 -22.10 10.45 -49.98
N ILE A 221 -22.89 9.58 -50.56
CA ILE A 221 -23.72 9.84 -51.75
C ILE A 221 -25.15 10.04 -51.31
N ARG A 222 -25.80 11.07 -51.87
CA ARG A 222 -27.23 11.29 -51.68
C ARG A 222 -28.01 10.62 -52.84
N ASN A 223 -28.92 9.72 -52.46
CA ASN A 223 -29.84 9.06 -53.40
C ASN A 223 -31.27 9.39 -52.97
N GLY A 224 -31.85 10.42 -53.59
CA GLY A 224 -33.14 10.93 -53.21
C GLY A 224 -33.15 11.47 -51.76
N GLU A 225 -33.96 10.86 -50.90
CA GLU A 225 -34.09 11.23 -49.48
C GLU A 225 -33.06 10.50 -48.60
N THR A 226 -32.35 9.50 -49.14
CA THR A 226 -31.38 8.67 -48.38
C THR A 226 -29.95 9.17 -48.58
N ARG A 227 -29.19 9.17 -47.51
CA ARG A 227 -27.73 9.41 -47.51
C ARG A 227 -26.99 8.09 -47.29
N ILE A 228 -26.25 7.66 -48.30
CA ILE A 228 -25.46 6.42 -48.28
C ILE A 228 -24.02 6.80 -47.97
N ARG A 229 -23.50 6.29 -46.86
CA ARG A 229 -22.08 6.46 -46.47
C ARG A 229 -21.22 5.58 -47.38
N ILE A 230 -20.11 6.13 -47.83
CA ILE A 230 -19.10 5.35 -48.54
C ILE A 230 -18.08 4.90 -47.49
N GLU A 231 -17.84 3.61 -47.44
CA GLU A 231 -16.80 2.99 -46.58
C GLU A 231 -15.61 2.60 -47.47
N SER A 232 -14.41 3.07 -47.09
CA SER A 232 -13.18 2.68 -47.76
C SER A 232 -12.77 1.26 -47.32
N THR A 233 -12.42 0.41 -48.26
CA THR A 233 -11.86 -0.92 -48.05
C THR A 233 -10.36 -0.88 -48.26
N GLY A 234 -9.63 -1.94 -47.87
CA GLY A 234 -8.17 -2.08 -48.13
C GLY A 234 -7.31 -1.97 -46.87
N ASN A 235 -7.93 -1.92 -45.67
CA ASN A 235 -7.20 -2.12 -44.42
C ASN A 235 -6.68 -3.54 -44.31
N PHE A 236 -5.59 -3.72 -43.51
CA PHE A 236 -5.05 -5.05 -43.26
C PHE A 236 -5.90 -5.76 -42.21
N TYR A 237 -6.44 -6.93 -42.57
CA TYR A 237 -7.20 -7.83 -41.68
C TYR A 237 -6.50 -9.15 -41.44
N SER A 238 -5.49 -9.48 -42.29
CA SER A 238 -4.73 -10.73 -42.24
C SER A 238 -3.27 -10.51 -42.59
N LEU A 239 -2.42 -11.52 -42.28
CA LEU A 239 -1.03 -11.50 -42.71
C LEU A 239 -0.92 -11.55 -44.25
N ASP A 240 -1.91 -12.16 -44.91
CA ASP A 240 -1.90 -12.27 -46.39
C ASP A 240 -2.15 -10.88 -47.02
N ASP A 241 -2.95 -10.01 -46.40
CA ASP A 241 -3.10 -8.63 -46.87
C ASP A 241 -1.76 -7.90 -46.82
N ILE A 242 -0.98 -8.10 -45.75
CA ILE A 242 0.36 -7.52 -45.60
C ILE A 242 1.34 -8.14 -46.62
N ARG A 243 1.30 -9.46 -46.83
CA ARG A 243 2.14 -10.14 -47.84
C ARG A 243 1.87 -9.61 -49.24
N ASN A 244 0.62 -9.30 -49.54
CA ASN A 244 0.19 -8.78 -50.85
C ASN A 244 0.38 -7.26 -51.01
N LEU A 245 0.86 -6.52 -49.97
CA LEU A 245 1.16 -5.10 -50.07
C LEU A 245 2.13 -4.86 -51.24
N THR A 246 1.73 -3.99 -52.13
CA THR A 246 2.55 -3.64 -53.31
C THR A 246 3.51 -2.52 -52.93
N ILE A 247 4.80 -2.76 -53.09
CA ILE A 247 5.89 -1.80 -52.93
C ILE A 247 6.33 -1.34 -54.32
N VAL A 248 6.44 -0.03 -54.53
CA VAL A 248 6.95 0.56 -55.75
C VAL A 248 8.41 0.97 -55.53
N SER A 249 9.31 0.40 -56.32
CA SER A 249 10.74 0.76 -56.27
C SER A 249 11.00 2.13 -56.86
N HIS A 250 12.20 2.65 -56.64
CA HIS A 250 12.62 3.94 -57.25
C HIS A 250 12.67 3.88 -58.79
N SER A 251 12.85 2.67 -59.38
CA SER A 251 12.79 2.44 -60.83
C SER A 251 11.36 2.32 -61.38
N GLY A 252 10.32 2.33 -60.53
CA GLY A 252 8.92 2.20 -60.95
C GLY A 252 8.45 0.74 -61.05
N GLU A 253 9.26 -0.21 -60.65
CA GLU A 253 8.86 -1.65 -60.61
C GLU A 253 8.01 -1.94 -59.37
N HIS A 254 7.05 -2.86 -59.53
CA HIS A 254 6.13 -3.24 -58.48
C HIS A 254 6.51 -4.62 -57.90
N PHE A 255 6.65 -4.69 -56.59
CA PHE A 255 6.96 -5.91 -55.86
C PHE A 255 5.92 -6.19 -54.76
N ARG A 256 5.58 -7.43 -54.51
CA ARG A 256 4.82 -7.78 -53.31
C ARG A 256 5.76 -7.85 -52.12
N LEU A 257 5.32 -7.36 -50.97
CA LEU A 257 6.13 -7.36 -49.73
C LEU A 257 6.52 -8.81 -49.34
N GLY A 258 5.63 -9.80 -49.56
CA GLY A 258 5.89 -11.20 -49.26
C GLY A 258 6.98 -11.84 -50.15
N ASP A 259 7.32 -11.25 -51.33
CA ASP A 259 8.38 -11.72 -52.20
C ASP A 259 9.78 -11.23 -51.77
N ILE A 260 9.84 -10.18 -50.97
CA ILE A 260 11.09 -9.53 -50.56
C ILE A 260 11.32 -9.59 -49.04
N ALA A 261 10.30 -9.99 -48.26
CA ALA A 261 10.34 -10.01 -46.79
C ALA A 261 9.73 -11.30 -46.24
N ARG A 262 10.27 -11.78 -45.13
CA ARG A 262 9.64 -12.78 -44.27
C ARG A 262 8.74 -12.10 -43.25
N ILE A 263 7.47 -12.44 -43.27
CA ILE A 263 6.44 -11.82 -42.44
C ILE A 263 5.90 -12.83 -41.47
N GLU A 264 6.07 -12.60 -40.17
CA GLU A 264 5.68 -13.50 -39.10
C GLU A 264 5.00 -12.72 -37.97
N GLU A 265 4.05 -13.36 -37.30
CA GLU A 265 3.54 -12.85 -36.00
C GLU A 265 4.56 -13.18 -34.94
N GLY A 266 4.75 -12.21 -34.02
CA GLY A 266 5.67 -12.33 -32.90
C GLY A 266 5.29 -11.40 -31.76
N TYR A 267 6.21 -11.24 -30.85
CA TYR A 267 6.09 -10.29 -29.75
C TYR A 267 7.25 -9.29 -29.81
N GLN A 268 7.01 -8.12 -29.26
CA GLN A 268 8.02 -7.05 -29.21
C GLN A 268 9.32 -7.56 -28.57
N THR A 269 10.43 -7.36 -29.27
CA THR A 269 11.78 -7.75 -28.83
C THR A 269 12.66 -6.49 -28.72
N PRO A 270 13.34 -6.22 -27.59
CA PRO A 270 13.26 -6.99 -26.34
C PRO A 270 11.89 -6.82 -25.65
N PRO A 271 11.44 -7.83 -24.90
CA PRO A 271 10.21 -7.75 -24.11
C PRO A 271 10.37 -6.72 -22.98
N GLN A 272 9.24 -6.13 -22.53
CA GLN A 272 9.28 -5.14 -21.48
C GLN A 272 9.27 -5.74 -20.08
N ASN A 273 8.63 -6.88 -19.92
CA ASN A 273 8.53 -7.61 -18.66
C ASN A 273 8.09 -9.05 -18.88
N PHE A 274 8.40 -9.91 -17.92
CA PHE A 274 7.88 -11.27 -17.83
C PHE A 274 7.24 -11.51 -16.47
N MET A 275 6.30 -12.46 -16.43
CA MET A 275 5.74 -12.98 -15.19
C MET A 275 5.72 -14.50 -15.24
N ARG A 276 6.16 -15.13 -14.14
CA ARG A 276 6.13 -16.59 -13.97
C ARG A 276 5.53 -16.96 -12.62
N ILE A 277 4.85 -18.08 -12.56
CA ILE A 277 4.38 -18.71 -11.32
C ILE A 277 4.91 -20.13 -11.31
N ASN A 278 5.71 -20.49 -10.32
CA ASN A 278 6.39 -21.78 -10.25
C ASN A 278 7.09 -22.13 -11.60
N ASN A 279 7.77 -21.13 -12.15
CA ASN A 279 8.46 -21.13 -13.44
C ASN A 279 7.59 -21.30 -14.70
N LYS A 280 6.27 -21.44 -14.55
CA LYS A 280 5.32 -21.42 -15.67
C LYS A 280 5.03 -19.99 -16.10
N GLN A 281 4.91 -19.79 -17.41
CA GLN A 281 4.51 -18.52 -18.01
C GLN A 281 3.15 -18.08 -17.47
N ALA A 282 3.02 -16.82 -17.06
CA ALA A 282 1.81 -16.30 -16.44
C ALA A 282 1.48 -14.88 -16.86
N VAL A 283 0.20 -14.53 -16.73
CA VAL A 283 -0.33 -13.16 -16.81
C VAL A 283 -1.02 -12.83 -15.50
N GLY A 284 -0.69 -11.71 -14.91
CA GLY A 284 -1.24 -11.25 -13.62
C GLY A 284 -2.53 -10.44 -13.77
N ILE A 285 -3.49 -10.66 -12.89
CA ILE A 285 -4.74 -9.89 -12.79
C ILE A 285 -4.80 -9.29 -11.38
N ALA A 286 -4.59 -8.00 -11.29
CA ALA A 286 -4.52 -7.27 -10.03
C ALA A 286 -5.75 -6.36 -9.86
N ILE A 287 -6.34 -6.39 -8.66
CA ILE A 287 -7.65 -5.79 -8.37
C ILE A 287 -7.52 -4.87 -7.16
N SER A 288 -7.98 -3.62 -7.29
CA SER A 288 -8.09 -2.68 -6.18
C SER A 288 -9.53 -2.54 -5.68
N THR A 289 -9.67 -2.19 -4.40
CA THR A 289 -10.95 -1.85 -3.79
C THR A 289 -11.15 -0.33 -3.76
N ILE A 290 -12.41 0.13 -3.75
CA ILE A 290 -12.70 1.54 -3.51
C ILE A 290 -12.27 1.96 -2.08
N PRO A 291 -11.85 3.21 -1.85
CA PRO A 291 -11.32 3.65 -0.55
C PRO A 291 -12.24 3.43 0.65
N THR A 292 -13.57 3.48 0.44
CA THR A 292 -14.59 3.26 1.47
C THR A 292 -15.16 1.84 1.45
N GLY A 293 -14.65 0.96 0.59
CA GLY A 293 -15.16 -0.38 0.35
C GLY A 293 -14.81 -1.37 1.47
N ASN A 294 -15.44 -2.53 1.39
CA ASN A 294 -15.13 -3.67 2.25
C ASN A 294 -14.26 -4.67 1.47
N VAL A 295 -12.95 -4.63 1.67
CA VAL A 295 -12.01 -5.52 0.96
C VAL A 295 -12.28 -6.99 1.23
N VAL A 296 -12.79 -7.34 2.43
CA VAL A 296 -13.10 -8.73 2.80
C VAL A 296 -14.28 -9.27 1.99
N ASP A 297 -15.35 -8.49 1.86
CA ASP A 297 -16.53 -8.89 1.12
C ASP A 297 -16.28 -8.85 -0.40
N MET A 298 -15.55 -7.84 -0.87
CA MET A 298 -15.11 -7.71 -2.26
C MET A 298 -14.27 -8.93 -2.68
N ALA A 299 -13.24 -9.30 -1.90
CA ALA A 299 -12.37 -10.44 -2.22
C ALA A 299 -13.15 -11.77 -2.22
N LYS A 300 -14.12 -11.97 -1.31
CA LYS A 300 -15.01 -13.12 -1.33
C LYS A 300 -15.86 -13.18 -2.60
N ALA A 301 -16.42 -12.04 -3.02
CA ALA A 301 -17.22 -11.94 -4.24
C ALA A 301 -16.34 -12.19 -5.49
N VAL A 302 -15.14 -11.62 -5.54
CA VAL A 302 -14.13 -11.86 -6.59
C VAL A 302 -13.76 -13.35 -6.65
N LYS A 303 -13.44 -13.96 -5.51
CA LYS A 303 -13.10 -15.39 -5.44
C LYS A 303 -14.22 -16.27 -5.98
N LYS A 304 -15.46 -16.00 -5.57
CA LYS A 304 -16.65 -16.72 -6.09
C LYS A 304 -16.79 -16.56 -7.61
N ARG A 305 -16.55 -15.34 -8.12
CA ARG A 305 -16.66 -15.06 -9.55
C ARG A 305 -15.56 -15.77 -10.34
N ILE A 306 -14.32 -15.74 -9.84
CA ILE A 306 -13.19 -16.47 -10.43
C ILE A 306 -13.43 -17.99 -10.44
N GLN A 307 -14.01 -18.55 -9.38
CA GLN A 307 -14.38 -19.97 -9.37
C GLN A 307 -15.40 -20.30 -10.45
N SER A 308 -16.46 -19.50 -10.59
CA SER A 308 -17.44 -19.68 -11.69
C SER A 308 -16.81 -19.53 -13.06
N PHE A 309 -15.82 -18.64 -13.19
CA PHE A 309 -15.10 -18.44 -14.44
C PHE A 309 -14.20 -19.64 -14.77
N SER A 310 -13.51 -20.20 -13.78
CA SER A 310 -12.65 -21.38 -13.93
C SER A 310 -13.41 -22.62 -14.43
N GLU A 311 -14.71 -22.74 -14.10
CA GLU A 311 -15.56 -23.84 -14.57
C GLU A 311 -15.91 -23.71 -16.07
N THR A 312 -15.87 -22.50 -16.61
CA THR A 312 -16.23 -22.20 -18.02
C THR A 312 -15.03 -21.99 -18.92
N MET A 313 -13.84 -21.83 -18.35
CA MET A 313 -12.59 -21.64 -19.12
C MET A 313 -12.20 -22.89 -19.92
N PRO A 314 -11.51 -22.73 -21.06
CA PRO A 314 -10.92 -23.84 -21.77
C PRO A 314 -9.96 -24.64 -20.87
N LYS A 315 -9.89 -25.95 -21.07
CA LYS A 315 -8.99 -26.82 -20.31
C LYS A 315 -7.53 -26.42 -20.51
N GLY A 316 -6.75 -26.37 -19.42
CA GLY A 316 -5.34 -26.02 -19.45
C GLY A 316 -5.01 -24.62 -18.95
N PHE A 317 -6.01 -23.76 -18.79
CA PHE A 317 -5.86 -22.51 -18.02
C PHE A 317 -6.02 -22.78 -16.53
N GLU A 318 -5.15 -22.18 -15.72
CA GLU A 318 -5.21 -22.26 -14.27
C GLU A 318 -5.12 -20.85 -13.66
N LEU A 319 -6.04 -20.54 -12.72
CA LEU A 319 -6.05 -19.29 -11.97
C LEU A 319 -5.57 -19.54 -10.54
N THR A 320 -4.41 -18.99 -10.21
CA THR A 320 -3.77 -19.13 -8.90
C THR A 320 -3.85 -17.81 -8.13
N SER A 321 -4.25 -17.86 -6.86
CA SER A 321 -4.22 -16.68 -5.97
C SER A 321 -2.80 -16.42 -5.49
N ILE A 322 -2.24 -15.29 -5.88
CA ILE A 322 -0.89 -14.86 -5.50
C ILE A 322 -0.94 -14.14 -4.16
N TYR A 323 -1.79 -13.14 -4.04
CA TYR A 323 -2.01 -12.37 -2.83
C TYR A 323 -3.50 -12.04 -2.66
N ASP A 324 -4.03 -12.20 -1.45
CA ASP A 324 -5.43 -11.93 -1.13
C ASP A 324 -5.51 -11.06 0.13
N GLN A 325 -5.55 -9.74 -0.07
CA GLN A 325 -5.71 -8.76 0.99
C GLN A 325 -7.01 -8.96 1.78
N GLY A 326 -8.06 -9.46 1.11
CA GLY A 326 -9.33 -9.73 1.78
C GLY A 326 -9.22 -10.86 2.81
N TYR A 327 -8.48 -11.91 2.48
CA TYR A 327 -8.17 -12.99 3.41
C TYR A 327 -7.27 -12.50 4.56
N GLU A 328 -6.19 -11.80 4.24
CA GLU A 328 -5.27 -11.23 5.22
C GLU A 328 -5.98 -10.26 6.18
N SER A 329 -6.83 -9.38 5.64
CA SER A 329 -7.66 -8.47 6.43
C SER A 329 -8.65 -9.20 7.32
N ALA A 330 -9.28 -10.28 6.82
CA ALA A 330 -10.22 -11.07 7.61
C ALA A 330 -9.53 -11.75 8.80
N VAL A 331 -8.36 -12.37 8.57
CA VAL A 331 -7.54 -13.01 9.61
C VAL A 331 -7.07 -11.98 10.65
N ALA A 332 -6.53 -10.85 10.19
CA ALA A 332 -6.09 -9.78 11.08
C ALA A 332 -7.24 -9.23 11.93
N ASN A 333 -8.37 -8.88 11.31
CA ASN A 333 -9.54 -8.37 12.02
C ASN A 333 -10.11 -9.39 13.02
N GLN A 334 -10.16 -10.68 12.66
CA GLN A 334 -10.61 -11.73 13.56
C GLN A 334 -9.67 -11.88 14.77
N GLY A 335 -8.36 -11.83 14.54
CA GLY A 335 -7.36 -11.85 15.62
C GLY A 335 -7.50 -10.65 16.56
N PHE A 336 -7.70 -9.44 16.02
CA PHE A 336 -7.92 -8.24 16.83
C PHE A 336 -9.22 -8.29 17.63
N ILE A 337 -10.32 -8.80 17.06
CA ILE A 337 -11.59 -8.94 17.77
C ILE A 337 -11.45 -9.96 18.90
N LEU A 338 -10.77 -11.07 18.67
CA LEU A 338 -10.48 -12.05 19.69
C LEU A 338 -9.67 -11.41 20.83
N ASN A 339 -8.63 -10.67 20.53
CA ASN A 339 -7.83 -9.94 21.51
C ASN A 339 -8.66 -8.89 22.26
N LEU A 340 -9.58 -8.19 21.58
CA LEU A 340 -10.52 -7.27 22.20
C LEU A 340 -11.43 -7.98 23.21
N ILE A 341 -12.00 -9.12 22.83
CA ILE A 341 -12.85 -9.92 23.72
C ILE A 341 -12.05 -10.42 24.93
N ILE A 342 -10.86 -10.98 24.69
CA ILE A 342 -9.96 -11.46 25.77
C ILE A 342 -9.63 -10.29 26.72
N SER A 343 -9.33 -9.12 26.19
CA SER A 343 -9.02 -7.93 27.00
C SER A 343 -10.22 -7.47 27.83
N VAL A 344 -11.43 -7.42 27.23
CA VAL A 344 -12.67 -7.10 27.97
C VAL A 344 -12.89 -8.13 29.09
N VAL A 345 -12.79 -9.41 28.77
CA VAL A 345 -12.97 -10.49 29.76
C VAL A 345 -11.93 -10.39 30.88
N THR A 346 -10.68 -10.11 30.55
CA THR A 346 -9.60 -9.96 31.53
C THR A 346 -9.85 -8.77 32.44
N VAL A 347 -10.20 -7.60 31.90
CA VAL A 347 -10.51 -6.41 32.70
C VAL A 347 -11.71 -6.66 33.60
N VAL A 348 -12.80 -7.23 33.08
CA VAL A 348 -13.99 -7.58 33.85
C VAL A 348 -13.64 -8.61 34.94
N ALA A 349 -12.86 -9.63 34.66
CA ALA A 349 -12.44 -10.65 35.64
C ALA A 349 -11.63 -10.01 36.80
N ILE A 350 -10.72 -9.10 36.47
CA ILE A 350 -9.96 -8.34 37.48
C ILE A 350 -10.91 -7.50 38.36
N LEU A 351 -11.86 -6.82 37.77
CA LEU A 351 -12.86 -6.02 38.49
C LEU A 351 -13.74 -6.89 39.37
N LEU A 352 -14.16 -8.07 38.89
CA LEU A 352 -14.94 -9.06 39.68
C LEU A 352 -14.16 -9.54 40.89
N PHE A 353 -12.86 -9.79 40.73
CA PHE A 353 -11.99 -10.28 41.80
C PHE A 353 -11.73 -9.23 42.89
N PHE A 354 -11.40 -7.97 42.50
CA PHE A 354 -11.01 -6.94 43.46
C PHE A 354 -12.19 -6.13 44.02
N ILE A 355 -13.21 -5.85 43.22
CA ILE A 355 -14.35 -4.98 43.60
C ILE A 355 -15.60 -5.78 43.95
N GLY A 356 -15.58 -7.09 43.63
CA GLY A 356 -16.68 -8.02 43.88
C GLY A 356 -17.67 -8.09 42.71
N PHE A 357 -18.40 -9.20 42.65
CA PHE A 357 -19.17 -9.62 41.48
C PHE A 357 -20.16 -8.55 40.98
N LYS A 358 -20.98 -7.97 41.83
CA LYS A 358 -22.04 -7.03 41.44
C LYS A 358 -21.47 -5.70 40.92
N ASN A 359 -20.51 -5.17 41.65
CA ASN A 359 -19.91 -3.86 41.30
C ASN A 359 -18.95 -4.00 40.10
N GLY A 360 -18.19 -5.09 40.02
CA GLY A 360 -17.32 -5.38 38.88
C GLY A 360 -18.09 -5.53 37.58
N LEU A 361 -19.23 -6.24 37.60
CA LEU A 361 -20.08 -6.38 36.40
C LEU A 361 -20.70 -5.04 35.98
N LEU A 362 -21.12 -4.22 36.95
CA LEU A 362 -21.67 -2.91 36.70
C LEU A 362 -20.67 -1.97 36.03
N ILE A 363 -19.44 -1.93 36.54
CA ILE A 363 -18.36 -1.12 36.00
C ILE A 363 -17.95 -1.66 34.61
N GLY A 364 -17.80 -2.98 34.49
CA GLY A 364 -17.45 -3.63 33.23
C GLY A 364 -18.49 -3.41 32.11
N SER A 365 -19.76 -3.29 32.47
CA SER A 365 -20.80 -2.94 31.47
C SER A 365 -20.60 -1.56 30.85
N GLY A 366 -20.08 -0.58 31.60
CA GLY A 366 -19.74 0.75 31.09
C GLY A 366 -18.67 0.72 29.99
N LEU A 367 -17.69 -0.19 30.11
CA LEU A 367 -16.70 -0.46 29.08
C LEU A 367 -17.36 -0.90 27.78
N VAL A 368 -18.27 -1.88 27.87
CA VAL A 368 -18.97 -2.43 26.69
C VAL A 368 -19.80 -1.34 26.00
N PHE A 369 -20.57 -0.55 26.74
CA PHE A 369 -21.34 0.56 26.15
C PHE A 369 -20.46 1.62 25.50
N SER A 370 -19.31 1.91 26.09
CA SER A 370 -18.34 2.86 25.51
C SER A 370 -17.79 2.38 24.19
N ILE A 371 -17.47 1.09 24.07
CA ILE A 371 -17.00 0.47 22.80
C ILE A 371 -18.10 0.56 21.76
N PHE A 372 -19.34 0.16 22.05
CA PHE A 372 -20.43 0.20 21.07
C PHE A 372 -20.78 1.62 20.63
N ALA A 373 -20.77 2.58 21.55
CA ALA A 373 -20.96 3.99 21.20
C ALA A 373 -19.83 4.52 20.30
N THR A 374 -18.60 4.09 20.54
CA THR A 374 -17.46 4.42 19.68
C THR A 374 -17.63 3.84 18.26
N LEU A 375 -18.09 2.58 18.13
CA LEU A 375 -18.37 1.98 16.83
C LEU A 375 -19.46 2.74 16.04
N ILE A 376 -20.50 3.26 16.73
CA ILE A 376 -21.53 4.08 16.07
C ILE A 376 -20.91 5.36 15.49
N VAL A 377 -20.06 6.04 16.26
CA VAL A 377 -19.41 7.27 15.79
C VAL A 377 -18.41 6.99 14.69
N MET A 378 -17.65 5.91 14.78
CA MET A 378 -16.76 5.47 13.69
C MET A 378 -17.53 5.26 12.39
N PHE A 379 -18.64 4.52 12.45
CA PHE A 379 -19.51 4.27 11.29
C PHE A 379 -20.07 5.57 10.70
N ALA A 380 -20.59 6.46 11.54
CA ALA A 380 -21.15 7.75 11.11
C ALA A 380 -20.11 8.68 10.44
N ASN A 381 -18.84 8.55 10.81
CA ASN A 381 -17.74 9.35 10.24
C ASN A 381 -16.96 8.60 9.15
N GLY A 382 -17.41 7.42 8.70
CA GLY A 382 -16.74 6.67 7.64
C GLY A 382 -15.38 6.06 8.04
N ILE A 383 -15.10 5.95 9.36
CA ILE A 383 -13.86 5.33 9.84
C ILE A 383 -14.02 3.82 9.79
N ALA A 384 -13.22 3.15 8.93
CA ALA A 384 -13.25 1.71 8.76
C ALA A 384 -12.68 0.96 9.97
N LEU A 385 -13.09 -0.30 10.11
CA LEU A 385 -12.41 -1.26 10.97
C LEU A 385 -11.10 -1.68 10.30
N GLN A 386 -10.00 -1.26 10.88
CA GLN A 386 -8.66 -1.55 10.41
C GLN A 386 -7.69 -1.61 11.61
N ARG A 387 -6.49 -2.07 11.38
CA ARG A 387 -5.49 -2.35 12.42
C ARG A 387 -5.33 -1.22 13.45
N MET A 388 -5.24 0.04 13.01
CA MET A 388 -5.02 1.19 13.90
C MET A 388 -6.27 1.54 14.72
N SER A 389 -7.47 1.48 14.13
CA SER A 389 -8.72 1.76 14.84
C SER A 389 -9.03 0.71 15.91
N LEU A 390 -8.74 -0.57 15.61
CA LEU A 390 -8.93 -1.67 16.57
C LEU A 390 -7.89 -1.62 17.70
N ALA A 391 -6.62 -1.34 17.38
CA ALA A 391 -5.58 -1.11 18.39
C ALA A 391 -5.93 0.07 19.31
N ALA A 392 -6.53 1.13 18.78
CA ALA A 392 -7.00 2.26 19.55
C ALA A 392 -8.04 1.88 20.62
N ILE A 393 -9.00 1.04 20.26
CA ILE A 393 -10.01 0.53 21.20
C ILE A 393 -9.33 -0.30 22.31
N ILE A 394 -8.37 -1.16 21.96
CA ILE A 394 -7.63 -1.99 22.92
C ILE A 394 -6.80 -1.10 23.86
N ILE A 395 -6.09 -0.10 23.35
CA ILE A 395 -5.31 0.86 24.17
C ILE A 395 -6.24 1.65 25.10
N ALA A 396 -7.36 2.16 24.57
CA ALA A 396 -8.30 2.93 25.34
C ALA A 396 -8.95 2.11 26.48
N MET A 397 -9.07 0.80 26.30
CA MET A 397 -9.82 -0.09 27.21
C MET A 397 -9.37 -0.01 28.66
N GLY A 398 -8.05 0.05 28.90
CA GLY A 398 -7.51 0.25 30.25
C GLY A 398 -7.93 1.55 30.90
N MET A 399 -8.05 2.61 30.10
CA MET A 399 -8.44 3.96 30.56
C MET A 399 -9.96 4.16 30.62
N LEU A 400 -10.73 3.35 29.88
CA LEU A 400 -12.21 3.48 29.83
C LEU A 400 -12.88 3.13 31.16
N VAL A 401 -12.28 2.24 31.92
CA VAL A 401 -12.86 1.74 33.18
C VAL A 401 -12.67 2.72 34.34
N ASP A 402 -11.62 3.52 34.31
CA ASP A 402 -11.22 4.36 35.45
C ASP A 402 -12.28 5.37 35.86
N ASN A 403 -12.96 6.01 34.92
CA ASN A 403 -14.05 6.95 35.21
C ASN A 403 -15.20 6.27 35.99
N ALA A 404 -15.58 5.05 35.57
CA ALA A 404 -16.65 4.30 36.21
C ALA A 404 -16.25 3.78 37.58
N ILE A 405 -14.98 3.37 37.79
CA ILE A 405 -14.43 2.95 39.08
C ILE A 405 -14.53 4.08 40.07
N VAL A 406 -14.02 5.28 39.76
CA VAL A 406 -13.98 6.42 40.66
C VAL A 406 -15.38 6.86 41.07
N VAL A 407 -16.33 6.95 40.14
CA VAL A 407 -17.73 7.31 40.45
C VAL A 407 -18.40 6.24 41.31
N SER A 408 -18.19 4.94 40.97
CA SER A 408 -18.77 3.82 41.72
C SER A 408 -18.23 3.74 43.14
N ASP A 409 -16.91 3.85 43.32
CA ASP A 409 -16.27 3.81 44.64
C ASP A 409 -16.70 4.99 45.51
N SER A 410 -16.66 6.20 44.97
CA SER A 410 -17.14 7.38 45.65
C SER A 410 -18.62 7.28 46.11
N ALA A 411 -19.46 6.67 45.25
CA ALA A 411 -20.87 6.45 45.62
C ALA A 411 -21.02 5.40 46.72
N LEU A 412 -20.24 4.32 46.69
CA LEU A 412 -20.24 3.26 47.71
C LEU A 412 -19.75 3.79 49.05
N VAL A 413 -18.63 4.52 49.05
CA VAL A 413 -18.09 5.14 50.27
C VAL A 413 -19.11 6.11 50.89
N ASN A 414 -19.78 6.95 50.07
CA ASN A 414 -20.83 7.82 50.59
C ASN A 414 -22.04 7.09 51.16
N MET A 415 -22.39 5.90 50.60
CA MET A 415 -23.45 5.07 51.13
C MET A 415 -23.03 4.43 52.46
N GLN A 416 -21.80 3.96 52.57
CA GLN A 416 -21.24 3.40 53.84
C GLN A 416 -21.14 4.44 54.93
N ARG A 417 -20.97 5.73 54.58
CA ARG A 417 -21.06 6.87 55.53
C ARG A 417 -22.49 7.20 55.97
N GLY A 418 -23.49 6.38 55.64
CA GLY A 418 -24.87 6.53 56.06
C GLY A 418 -25.73 7.42 55.17
N MET A 419 -25.22 7.94 54.05
CA MET A 419 -26.01 8.78 53.16
C MET A 419 -27.12 8.00 52.45
N ARG A 420 -28.28 8.61 52.23
CA ARG A 420 -29.34 8.02 51.39
C ARG A 420 -28.82 7.76 49.98
N LYS A 421 -29.09 6.57 49.44
CA LYS A 421 -28.56 6.06 48.16
C LYS A 421 -28.53 7.11 47.03
N ARG A 422 -29.67 7.79 46.78
CA ARG A 422 -29.80 8.81 45.76
C ARG A 422 -28.91 10.04 46.00
N ILE A 423 -28.78 10.46 47.29
CA ILE A 423 -27.93 11.59 47.67
C ILE A 423 -26.45 11.19 47.53
N ALA A 424 -26.10 10.00 47.97
CA ALA A 424 -24.74 9.46 47.84
C ALA A 424 -24.26 9.42 46.38
N ILE A 425 -25.11 8.92 45.47
CA ILE A 425 -24.83 8.87 44.02
C ILE A 425 -24.68 10.29 43.43
N MET A 426 -25.64 11.18 43.74
CA MET A 426 -25.60 12.57 43.25
C MET A 426 -24.36 13.33 43.74
N ARG A 427 -23.96 13.14 44.98
CA ARG A 427 -22.76 13.75 45.55
C ARG A 427 -21.49 13.19 44.91
N ALA A 428 -21.40 11.87 44.73
CA ALA A 428 -20.28 11.23 44.06
C ALA A 428 -20.09 11.80 42.65
N CYS A 429 -21.16 11.78 41.82
CA CYS A 429 -21.09 12.29 40.47
C CYS A 429 -20.72 13.78 40.40
N SER A 430 -21.30 14.64 41.31
CA SER A 430 -21.03 16.08 41.28
C SER A 430 -19.60 16.43 41.72
N SER A 431 -19.03 15.69 42.65
CA SER A 431 -17.65 15.92 43.11
C SER A 431 -16.58 15.40 42.15
N THR A 432 -16.89 14.34 41.38
CA THR A 432 -15.91 13.71 40.51
C THR A 432 -16.02 14.13 39.02
N ALA A 433 -17.17 14.67 38.61
CA ALA A 433 -17.43 14.94 37.18
C ALA A 433 -16.38 15.85 36.52
N LEU A 434 -16.02 16.98 37.15
CA LEU A 434 -15.05 17.93 36.59
C LEU A 434 -13.61 17.40 36.65
N PRO A 435 -13.12 16.82 37.76
CA PRO A 435 -11.82 16.20 37.81
C PRO A 435 -11.65 15.07 36.78
N LEU A 436 -12.66 14.23 36.61
CA LEU A 436 -12.63 13.15 35.59
C LEU A 436 -12.63 13.68 34.15
N LEU A 437 -13.38 14.76 33.88
CA LEU A 437 -13.33 15.41 32.57
C LEU A 437 -11.93 15.98 32.29
N ALA A 438 -11.32 16.63 33.27
CA ALA A 438 -9.97 17.16 33.12
C ALA A 438 -8.94 16.05 32.88
N ALA A 439 -9.02 14.93 33.62
CA ALA A 439 -8.16 13.77 33.42
C ALA A 439 -8.36 13.14 32.02
N THR A 440 -9.62 12.99 31.60
CA THR A 440 -9.98 12.50 30.27
C THR A 440 -9.44 13.42 29.17
N ALA A 441 -9.59 14.75 29.35
CA ALA A 441 -9.06 15.71 28.37
C ALA A 441 -7.54 15.66 28.28
N ILE A 442 -6.84 15.56 29.43
CA ILE A 442 -5.37 15.40 29.44
C ILE A 442 -4.95 14.13 28.72
N ALA A 443 -5.64 13.00 28.97
CA ALA A 443 -5.37 11.74 28.28
C ALA A 443 -5.54 11.88 26.76
N ILE A 444 -6.60 12.54 26.28
CA ILE A 444 -6.82 12.79 24.85
C ILE A 444 -5.72 13.71 24.27
N LEU A 445 -5.40 14.80 24.98
CA LEU A 445 -4.39 15.76 24.55
C LEU A 445 -2.99 15.14 24.43
N THR A 446 -2.69 14.08 25.18
CA THR A 446 -1.43 13.34 25.09
C THR A 446 -1.24 12.68 23.71
N PHE A 447 -2.32 12.25 23.07
CA PHE A 447 -2.29 11.65 21.73
C PHE A 447 -2.42 12.67 20.59
N LEU A 448 -2.86 13.89 20.89
CA LEU A 448 -3.15 14.92 19.89
C LEU A 448 -1.96 15.31 18.98
N PRO A 449 -0.70 15.36 19.47
CA PRO A 449 0.46 15.64 18.62
C PRO A 449 0.62 14.67 17.46
N ILE A 450 0.21 13.41 17.62
CA ILE A 450 0.25 12.39 16.55
C ILE A 450 -0.71 12.79 15.43
N TYR A 451 -1.91 13.27 15.77
CA TYR A 451 -2.93 13.70 14.80
C TYR A 451 -2.48 14.91 13.97
N TYR A 452 -1.77 15.84 14.58
CA TYR A 452 -1.27 17.05 13.90
C TYR A 452 0.09 16.85 13.23
N SER A 453 0.66 15.66 13.28
CA SER A 453 1.89 15.36 12.53
C SER A 453 1.64 15.45 11.02
N PRO A 454 2.35 16.31 10.26
CA PRO A 454 2.15 16.46 8.82
C PRO A 454 2.72 15.29 8.00
N HIS A 455 3.34 14.32 8.66
CA HIS A 455 3.94 13.15 8.04
C HIS A 455 2.88 12.07 7.71
N ILE A 456 3.18 11.20 6.73
CA ILE A 456 2.34 10.03 6.39
C ILE A 456 1.97 9.21 7.63
N THR A 457 2.89 9.10 8.59
CA THR A 457 2.64 8.43 9.88
C THR A 457 1.49 9.09 10.66
N GLY A 458 1.34 10.42 10.59
CA GLY A 458 0.22 11.14 11.20
C GLY A 458 -1.12 10.77 10.56
N GLU A 459 -1.16 10.62 9.24
CA GLU A 459 -2.38 10.17 8.53
C GLU A 459 -2.72 8.72 8.90
N LEU A 460 -1.75 7.81 8.89
CA LEU A 460 -1.93 6.40 9.28
C LEU A 460 -2.45 6.24 10.71
N LEU A 461 -1.95 7.05 11.64
CA LEU A 461 -2.31 6.99 13.06
C LEU A 461 -3.47 7.93 13.42
N SER A 462 -3.99 8.72 12.50
CA SER A 462 -5.07 9.68 12.76
C SER A 462 -6.33 9.03 13.34
N SER A 463 -6.72 7.89 12.77
CA SER A 463 -7.86 7.10 13.22
C SER A 463 -7.67 6.60 14.65
N LEU A 464 -6.44 6.27 15.06
CA LEU A 464 -6.12 5.87 16.44
C LEU A 464 -6.46 7.00 17.43
N VAL A 465 -6.02 8.23 17.13
CA VAL A 465 -6.26 9.38 18.01
C VAL A 465 -7.75 9.70 18.13
N ILE A 466 -8.47 9.69 17.00
CA ILE A 466 -9.92 9.96 16.98
C ILE A 466 -10.67 8.90 17.78
N VAL A 467 -10.36 7.62 17.57
CA VAL A 467 -11.05 6.51 18.24
C VAL A 467 -10.78 6.52 19.74
N ILE A 468 -9.52 6.76 20.18
CA ILE A 468 -9.20 6.93 21.60
C ILE A 468 -9.99 8.11 22.18
N GLY A 469 -9.97 9.25 21.52
CA GLY A 469 -10.66 10.47 21.99
C GLY A 469 -12.16 10.25 22.17
N VAL A 470 -12.81 9.68 21.17
CA VAL A 470 -14.25 9.38 21.18
C VAL A 470 -14.59 8.37 22.29
N SER A 471 -13.82 7.28 22.41
CA SER A 471 -14.07 6.24 23.40
C SER A 471 -13.91 6.75 24.82
N LEU A 472 -12.88 7.55 25.10
CA LEU A 472 -12.66 8.17 26.42
C LEU A 472 -13.76 9.17 26.78
N MET A 473 -14.23 9.97 25.82
CA MET A 473 -15.36 10.88 26.05
C MET A 473 -16.64 10.11 26.39
N PHE A 474 -16.94 9.01 25.70
CA PHE A 474 -18.08 8.18 26.05
C PHE A 474 -17.93 7.51 27.42
N SER A 475 -16.72 7.07 27.78
CA SER A 475 -16.47 6.57 29.14
C SER A 475 -16.84 7.58 30.21
N TRP A 476 -16.44 8.86 30.03
CA TRP A 476 -16.83 9.92 30.97
C TRP A 476 -18.35 10.15 30.98
N VAL A 477 -19.02 10.14 29.84
CA VAL A 477 -20.48 10.28 29.76
C VAL A 477 -21.18 9.13 30.48
N PHE A 478 -20.76 7.88 30.24
CA PHE A 478 -21.37 6.71 30.87
C PHE A 478 -21.06 6.58 32.35
N ALA A 479 -19.90 7.03 32.79
CA ALA A 479 -19.57 7.12 34.19
C ALA A 479 -20.54 8.07 34.96
N LEU A 480 -21.12 9.05 34.27
CA LEU A 480 -22.07 10.02 34.88
C LEU A 480 -23.54 9.70 34.56
N THR A 481 -23.84 8.75 33.69
CA THR A 481 -25.22 8.39 33.31
C THR A 481 -25.54 6.93 33.61
N GLN A 482 -24.85 6.00 32.93
CA GLN A 482 -25.10 4.56 33.06
C GLN A 482 -24.63 4.02 34.43
N THR A 483 -23.42 4.37 34.87
CA THR A 483 -22.88 3.88 36.15
C THR A 483 -23.75 4.29 37.33
N PRO A 484 -24.13 5.57 37.56
CA PRO A 484 -25.04 5.97 38.65
C PRO A 484 -26.43 5.33 38.50
N PHE A 485 -26.93 5.16 37.29
CA PHE A 485 -28.20 4.49 37.05
C PHE A 485 -28.14 3.00 37.48
N PHE A 486 -27.11 2.28 37.12
CA PHE A 486 -26.94 0.89 37.50
C PHE A 486 -26.66 0.73 39.00
N ILE A 487 -25.92 1.64 39.63
CA ILE A 487 -25.78 1.67 41.07
C ILE A 487 -27.17 1.83 41.73
N GLN A 488 -28.02 2.72 41.21
CA GLN A 488 -29.37 2.93 41.75
C GLN A 488 -30.24 1.68 41.63
N GLU A 489 -30.16 0.92 40.51
CA GLU A 489 -30.98 -0.27 40.29
C GLU A 489 -30.47 -1.52 41.00
N PHE A 490 -29.18 -1.81 40.88
CA PHE A 490 -28.63 -3.13 41.22
C PHE A 490 -27.85 -3.21 42.53
N VAL A 491 -27.34 -2.10 43.07
CA VAL A 491 -26.58 -2.12 44.31
C VAL A 491 -27.55 -1.98 45.49
N ARG A 492 -27.43 -2.85 46.50
CA ARG A 492 -28.23 -2.78 47.71
C ARG A 492 -27.65 -1.71 48.67
N ARG A 493 -28.48 -1.16 49.54
CA ARG A 493 -28.01 -0.28 50.66
C ARG A 493 -27.24 -1.16 51.63
N PRO A 494 -26.13 -0.67 52.22
CA PRO A 494 -25.46 -1.32 53.32
C PRO A 494 -26.47 -1.49 54.49
N ARG A 495 -26.39 -2.63 55.20
CA ARG A 495 -27.21 -2.87 56.41
C ARG A 495 -26.72 -1.96 57.54
N PRO A 496 -27.56 -1.68 58.54
CA PRO A 496 -27.16 -0.88 59.69
C PRO A 496 -25.90 -1.41 60.39
N ASP A 497 -25.75 -2.73 60.45
CA ASP A 497 -24.58 -3.39 61.04
C ASP A 497 -23.28 -3.20 60.23
N GLU A 498 -23.39 -2.94 58.95
CA GLU A 498 -22.27 -2.64 58.03
C GLU A 498 -21.89 -1.15 58.11
N LEU A 499 -22.73 -0.27 58.63
CA LEU A 499 -22.50 1.17 58.78
C LEU A 499 -21.66 1.52 60.03
N THR A 500 -21.52 0.60 60.99
CA THR A 500 -20.78 0.80 62.22
C THR A 500 -19.33 0.28 62.15
N GLY A 501 -18.95 -0.39 61.08
CA GLY A 501 -17.60 -0.92 60.87
C GLY A 501 -16.61 0.17 60.38
N GLU A 502 -15.33 0.00 60.69
CA GLU A 502 -14.27 0.81 60.10
C GLU A 502 -14.26 0.65 58.59
N LEU A 503 -14.27 1.79 57.85
CA LEU A 503 -14.40 1.85 56.40
C LEU A 503 -13.33 1.09 55.59
N PHE A 504 -12.24 0.72 56.19
CA PHE A 504 -11.12 0.04 55.58
C PHE A 504 -10.54 -1.02 56.55
N SER A 505 -11.38 -1.90 57.06
CA SER A 505 -10.99 -3.00 57.94
C SER A 505 -10.84 -4.33 57.16
N GLY A 506 -9.85 -5.14 57.54
CA GLY A 506 -9.62 -6.46 56.98
C GLY A 506 -8.14 -6.78 56.81
N LYS A 507 -7.80 -8.08 56.77
CA LYS A 507 -6.41 -8.57 56.71
C LYS A 507 -5.59 -7.94 55.60
N TYR A 508 -6.19 -7.67 54.42
CA TYR A 508 -5.51 -7.00 53.29
C TYR A 508 -5.15 -5.55 53.57
N TYR A 509 -6.05 -4.80 54.22
CA TYR A 509 -5.79 -3.39 54.63
C TYR A 509 -4.76 -3.33 55.76
N ASP A 510 -4.75 -4.29 56.69
CA ASP A 510 -3.75 -4.36 57.76
C ASP A 510 -2.35 -4.67 57.20
N TYR A 511 -2.27 -5.58 56.25
CA TYR A 511 -1.02 -5.86 55.54
C TYR A 511 -0.54 -4.62 54.77
N PHE A 512 -1.42 -3.95 54.03
CA PHE A 512 -1.10 -2.72 53.28
C PHE A 512 -0.65 -1.60 54.23
N ARG A 513 -1.35 -1.37 55.35
CA ARG A 513 -0.93 -0.41 56.39
C ARG A 513 0.44 -0.73 56.97
N SER A 514 0.71 -2.01 57.22
CA SER A 514 2.01 -2.46 57.73
C SER A 514 3.11 -2.22 56.73
N SER A 515 2.87 -2.56 55.43
CA SER A 515 3.79 -2.28 54.36
C SER A 515 4.06 -0.78 54.17
N LEU A 516 3.01 0.09 54.21
CA LEU A 516 3.17 1.52 54.16
C LEU A 516 3.96 2.10 55.35
N ARG A 517 3.70 1.60 56.56
CA ARG A 517 4.47 1.97 57.75
C ARG A 517 5.94 1.62 57.62
N LEU A 518 6.27 0.46 57.03
CA LEU A 518 7.62 -0.01 56.80
C LEU A 518 8.33 0.93 55.76
N VAL A 519 7.66 1.19 54.66
CA VAL A 519 8.17 2.11 53.59
C VAL A 519 8.44 3.50 54.16
N ILE A 520 7.52 4.08 54.95
CA ILE A 520 7.66 5.40 55.56
C ILE A 520 8.77 5.38 56.62
N LYS A 521 8.84 4.31 57.44
CA LYS A 521 9.87 4.15 58.48
C LYS A 521 11.29 4.14 57.85
N TYR A 522 11.45 3.40 56.75
CA TYR A 522 12.73 3.25 56.05
C TYR A 522 12.77 4.09 54.76
N ARG A 523 12.24 5.35 54.81
CA ARG A 523 12.07 6.24 53.65
C ARG A 523 13.34 6.38 52.79
N TYR A 524 14.52 6.50 53.41
CA TYR A 524 15.77 6.65 52.68
C TYR A 524 16.18 5.34 51.97
N ALA A 525 16.00 4.18 52.59
CA ALA A 525 16.24 2.90 51.96
C ALA A 525 15.24 2.63 50.82
N THR A 526 13.98 3.04 50.99
CA THR A 526 12.95 2.95 49.94
C THR A 526 13.29 3.83 48.73
N VAL A 527 13.66 5.11 48.97
CA VAL A 527 14.09 6.01 47.92
C VAL A 527 15.36 5.45 47.21
N GLY A 528 16.32 4.97 48.03
CA GLY A 528 17.54 4.34 47.47
C GLY A 528 17.25 3.11 46.58
N SER A 529 16.37 2.20 47.04
CA SER A 529 15.99 1.02 46.26
C SER A 529 15.24 1.37 44.96
N LEU A 530 14.34 2.36 45.02
CA LEU A 530 13.67 2.87 43.83
C LEU A 530 14.62 3.56 42.84
N SER A 531 15.60 4.32 43.37
CA SER A 531 16.63 4.95 42.53
C SER A 531 17.51 3.90 41.85
N VAL A 532 17.92 2.84 42.55
CA VAL A 532 18.67 1.72 41.98
C VAL A 532 17.84 1.00 40.89
N LEU A 533 16.56 0.73 41.17
CA LEU A 533 15.66 0.12 40.20
C LEU A 533 15.52 0.98 38.95
N LEU A 534 15.41 2.30 39.11
CA LEU A 534 15.34 3.26 38.00
C LEU A 534 16.64 3.25 37.15
N VAL A 535 17.81 3.20 37.81
CA VAL A 535 19.11 3.09 37.10
C VAL A 535 19.21 1.78 36.34
N ILE A 536 18.81 0.65 36.96
CA ILE A 536 18.78 -0.67 36.29
C ILE A 536 17.83 -0.64 35.07
N SER A 537 16.63 -0.04 35.24
CA SER A 537 15.66 0.09 34.15
C SER A 537 16.22 0.95 33.00
N ALA A 538 16.85 2.08 33.33
CA ALA A 538 17.48 2.96 32.33
C ALA A 538 18.65 2.24 31.62
N TRP A 539 19.45 1.48 32.35
CA TRP A 539 20.49 0.66 31.74
C TRP A 539 19.94 -0.46 30.86
N SER A 540 18.87 -1.14 31.30
CA SER A 540 18.20 -2.20 30.53
C SER A 540 17.59 -1.68 29.23
N PHE A 541 17.23 -0.39 29.16
CA PHE A 541 16.65 0.22 27.98
C PHE A 541 17.55 0.15 26.74
N GLN A 542 18.88 0.10 26.92
CA GLN A 542 19.82 -0.04 25.81
C GLN A 542 19.73 -1.39 25.07
N PHE A 543 19.22 -2.44 25.73
CA PHE A 543 19.05 -3.78 25.12
C PHE A 543 17.76 -3.91 24.33
N ILE A 544 16.84 -2.94 24.40
CA ILE A 544 15.59 -2.98 23.64
C ILE A 544 15.91 -2.59 22.18
N PRO A 545 15.52 -3.41 21.20
CA PRO A 545 15.68 -3.07 19.80
C PRO A 545 14.94 -1.76 19.47
N LYS A 546 15.66 -0.83 18.84
CA LYS A 546 15.13 0.49 18.45
C LYS A 546 14.61 0.40 17.02
N VAL A 547 13.38 -0.05 16.86
CA VAL A 547 12.70 -0.15 15.56
C VAL A 547 11.51 0.81 15.57
N PHE A 548 11.38 1.65 14.52
CA PHE A 548 10.26 2.59 14.40
C PHE A 548 8.96 1.85 14.06
N VAL A 549 9.01 1.01 13.01
CA VAL A 549 7.90 0.15 12.62
C VAL A 549 8.46 -1.27 12.43
N PRO A 550 7.97 -2.25 13.20
CA PRO A 550 8.42 -3.63 13.05
C PRO A 550 7.89 -4.25 11.75
N SER A 551 8.64 -5.22 11.22
CA SER A 551 8.19 -6.03 10.09
C SER A 551 6.98 -6.88 10.50
N LEU A 552 6.11 -7.17 9.53
CA LEU A 552 4.94 -7.99 9.73
C LEU A 552 5.29 -9.48 9.65
N ASP A 553 4.60 -10.25 10.46
CA ASP A 553 4.72 -11.71 10.48
C ASP A 553 3.69 -12.32 9.52
N LYS A 554 4.00 -12.27 8.22
CA LYS A 554 3.19 -12.82 7.13
C LYS A 554 3.79 -14.12 6.60
N GLN A 555 2.97 -14.90 5.90
CA GLN A 555 3.44 -16.10 5.18
C GLN A 555 4.18 -15.78 3.86
N TYR A 556 4.46 -14.52 3.60
CA TYR A 556 5.10 -14.02 2.39
C TYR A 556 6.36 -13.23 2.72
N PHE A 557 7.33 -13.27 1.83
CA PHE A 557 8.46 -12.35 1.77
C PHE A 557 8.91 -12.17 0.32
N THR A 558 9.67 -11.11 0.03
CA THR A 558 10.14 -10.82 -1.32
C THR A 558 11.67 -10.92 -1.41
N LEU A 559 12.15 -11.30 -2.57
CA LEU A 559 13.54 -11.16 -2.98
C LEU A 559 13.59 -10.18 -4.15
N ASP A 560 14.28 -9.08 -3.95
CA ASP A 560 14.59 -8.13 -5.02
C ASP A 560 15.99 -8.41 -5.53
N MET A 561 16.12 -8.53 -6.86
CA MET A 561 17.37 -8.85 -7.53
C MET A 561 17.70 -7.78 -8.57
N TRP A 562 18.91 -7.27 -8.54
CA TRP A 562 19.46 -6.36 -9.56
C TRP A 562 20.73 -6.95 -10.16
N LEU A 563 20.75 -7.06 -11.48
CA LEU A 563 21.95 -7.33 -12.27
C LEU A 563 22.59 -6.01 -12.68
N PRO A 564 23.85 -6.02 -13.16
CA PRO A 564 24.48 -4.81 -13.67
C PRO A 564 23.64 -4.11 -14.76
N GLU A 565 23.69 -2.78 -14.81
CA GLU A 565 23.03 -2.00 -15.86
C GLU A 565 23.57 -2.44 -17.24
N GLY A 566 22.65 -2.55 -18.22
CA GLY A 566 22.98 -3.06 -19.55
C GLY A 566 22.77 -4.57 -19.73
N THR A 567 22.42 -5.27 -18.66
CA THR A 567 22.04 -6.71 -18.75
C THR A 567 20.73 -6.84 -19.55
N ALA A 568 20.69 -7.79 -20.47
CA ALA A 568 19.50 -8.11 -21.24
C ALA A 568 18.43 -8.75 -20.34
N ILE A 569 17.17 -8.50 -20.63
CA ILE A 569 16.04 -8.99 -19.81
C ILE A 569 15.97 -10.52 -19.80
N GLU A 570 16.40 -11.16 -20.89
CA GLU A 570 16.45 -12.63 -21.02
C GLU A 570 17.45 -13.25 -20.03
N GLU A 571 18.57 -12.57 -19.78
CA GLU A 571 19.55 -13.00 -18.79
C GLU A 571 18.99 -12.80 -17.37
N THR A 572 18.28 -11.71 -17.14
CA THR A 572 17.58 -11.47 -15.87
C THR A 572 16.49 -12.52 -15.61
N ASP A 573 15.76 -12.92 -16.66
CA ASP A 573 14.77 -14.02 -16.59
C ASP A 573 15.44 -15.36 -16.26
N ARG A 574 16.60 -15.65 -16.86
CA ARG A 574 17.38 -16.86 -16.58
C ARG A 574 17.78 -16.94 -15.09
N TYR A 575 18.36 -15.86 -14.55
CA TYR A 575 18.73 -15.80 -13.12
C TYR A 575 17.52 -15.92 -12.21
N ALA A 576 16.42 -15.24 -12.53
CA ALA A 576 15.19 -15.28 -11.73
C ALA A 576 14.56 -16.68 -11.75
N THR A 577 14.59 -17.37 -12.86
CA THR A 577 14.08 -18.74 -13.04
C THR A 577 14.90 -19.73 -12.21
N ASP A 578 16.23 -19.70 -12.33
CA ASP A 578 17.14 -20.56 -11.57
C ASP A 578 17.02 -20.34 -10.05
N MET A 579 16.90 -19.08 -9.64
CA MET A 579 16.67 -18.72 -8.24
C MET A 579 15.31 -19.22 -7.74
N ALA A 580 14.25 -19.10 -8.55
CA ALA A 580 12.91 -19.58 -8.18
C ALA A 580 12.91 -21.12 -8.03
N GLU A 581 13.60 -21.87 -8.91
CA GLU A 581 13.78 -23.32 -8.79
C GLU A 581 14.47 -23.69 -7.49
N SER A 582 15.58 -23.01 -7.17
CA SER A 582 16.29 -23.20 -5.91
C SER A 582 15.43 -22.97 -4.68
N ILE A 583 14.55 -21.98 -4.71
CA ILE A 583 13.66 -21.67 -3.57
C ILE A 583 12.50 -22.66 -3.47
N GLN A 584 12.05 -23.20 -4.61
CA GLN A 584 10.99 -24.22 -4.64
C GLN A 584 11.43 -25.57 -4.05
N GLU A 585 12.73 -25.88 -4.03
CA GLU A 585 13.27 -27.10 -3.42
C GLU A 585 13.07 -27.13 -1.89
N TYR A 586 12.87 -25.97 -1.25
CA TYR A 586 12.62 -25.91 0.19
C TYR A 586 11.18 -26.34 0.53
N SER A 587 11.04 -27.29 1.44
CA SER A 587 9.74 -27.87 1.86
C SER A 587 8.75 -26.87 2.45
N GLN A 588 9.26 -25.73 2.93
CA GLN A 588 8.50 -24.59 3.47
C GLN A 588 7.80 -23.79 2.39
N THR A 589 8.29 -23.83 1.15
CA THR A 589 7.78 -23.05 0.03
C THR A 589 6.49 -23.65 -0.50
N GLU A 590 5.45 -22.83 -0.64
CA GLU A 590 4.19 -23.19 -1.27
C GLU A 590 4.17 -22.75 -2.75
N MET A 591 4.66 -21.53 -3.02
CA MET A 591 4.62 -20.93 -4.35
C MET A 591 5.71 -19.86 -4.48
N VAL A 592 6.30 -19.74 -5.66
CA VAL A 592 7.17 -18.62 -6.05
C VAL A 592 6.60 -17.95 -7.28
N SER A 593 6.37 -16.64 -7.21
CA SER A 593 5.98 -15.81 -8.35
C SER A 593 7.11 -14.86 -8.70
N SER A 594 7.56 -14.90 -9.95
CA SER A 594 8.68 -14.08 -10.43
C SER A 594 8.18 -12.98 -11.37
N TYR A 595 8.68 -11.78 -11.17
CA TYR A 595 8.39 -10.57 -11.94
C TYR A 595 9.70 -10.03 -12.47
N ILE A 596 9.89 -10.04 -13.78
CA ILE A 596 11.14 -9.74 -14.45
C ILE A 596 10.97 -8.50 -15.33
N GLY A 597 11.93 -7.59 -15.31
CA GLY A 597 11.96 -6.37 -16.13
C GLY A 597 11.11 -5.22 -15.60
N ARG A 598 10.27 -5.46 -14.59
CA ARG A 598 9.43 -4.45 -13.94
C ARG A 598 8.94 -4.98 -12.59
N THR A 599 8.73 -4.09 -11.61
CA THR A 599 8.04 -4.47 -10.38
C THR A 599 6.60 -4.93 -10.66
N PRO A 600 6.07 -5.88 -9.85
CA PRO A 600 4.66 -6.26 -9.94
C PRO A 600 3.74 -5.06 -9.64
N PRO A 601 2.43 -5.17 -9.94
CA PRO A 601 1.44 -4.24 -9.42
C PRO A 601 1.57 -4.15 -7.90
N ARG A 602 1.33 -2.97 -7.34
CA ARG A 602 1.46 -2.76 -5.90
C ARG A 602 0.37 -3.52 -5.14
N TYR A 603 0.58 -4.82 -4.90
CA TYR A 603 -0.37 -5.68 -4.20
C TYR A 603 -0.34 -5.49 -2.67
N TYR A 604 0.69 -4.85 -2.14
CA TYR A 604 0.81 -4.52 -0.73
C TYR A 604 1.44 -3.12 -0.52
N LEU A 605 1.14 -2.52 0.64
CA LEU A 605 1.52 -1.14 0.97
C LEU A 605 3.03 -0.86 0.86
N SER A 606 3.86 -1.76 1.37
CA SER A 606 5.31 -1.58 1.39
C SER A 606 5.99 -1.88 0.04
N ASN A 607 5.29 -2.45 -0.94
CA ASN A 607 5.87 -2.69 -2.25
C ASN A 607 6.18 -1.37 -2.96
N VAL A 608 7.45 -1.23 -3.37
CA VAL A 608 7.89 -0.09 -4.18
C VAL A 608 7.60 -0.41 -5.65
N SER A 609 7.08 0.55 -6.40
CA SER A 609 6.82 0.40 -7.83
C SER A 609 7.88 1.15 -8.64
N PHE A 610 8.66 0.41 -9.42
CA PHE A 610 9.60 0.96 -10.40
C PHE A 610 9.02 0.81 -11.81
N GLY A 611 9.41 1.70 -12.71
CA GLY A 611 9.16 1.55 -14.13
C GLY A 611 9.95 0.38 -14.75
N PRO A 612 9.94 0.23 -16.09
CA PRO A 612 10.71 -0.81 -16.76
C PRO A 612 12.20 -0.74 -16.44
N GLN A 613 12.76 -1.85 -15.99
CA GLN A 613 14.19 -2.04 -15.67
C GLN A 613 14.60 -3.46 -16.09
N PRO A 614 15.19 -3.65 -17.27
CA PRO A 614 15.52 -4.97 -17.79
C PRO A 614 16.43 -5.81 -16.88
N ASN A 615 17.27 -5.16 -16.09
CA ASN A 615 18.21 -5.80 -15.16
C ASN A 615 17.62 -6.08 -13.75
N TYR A 616 16.30 -5.88 -13.56
CA TYR A 616 15.62 -6.09 -12.28
C TYR A 616 14.65 -7.26 -12.32
N ALA A 617 14.63 -8.03 -11.23
CA ALA A 617 13.57 -9.00 -10.98
C ALA A 617 13.16 -8.99 -9.49
N GLN A 618 11.88 -9.30 -9.23
CA GLN A 618 11.35 -9.55 -7.90
C GLN A 618 10.74 -10.94 -7.84
N LEU A 619 11.09 -11.70 -6.80
CA LEU A 619 10.44 -12.97 -6.50
C LEU A 619 9.58 -12.78 -5.24
N LEU A 620 8.30 -13.13 -5.32
CA LEU A 620 7.41 -13.24 -4.17
C LEU A 620 7.34 -14.70 -3.76
N VAL A 621 7.83 -14.99 -2.58
CA VAL A 621 7.81 -16.34 -2.00
C VAL A 621 6.65 -16.44 -1.02
N LYS A 622 5.77 -17.41 -1.24
CA LYS A 622 4.70 -17.79 -0.34
C LYS A 622 5.07 -19.08 0.38
N CYS A 623 5.03 -19.07 1.71
CA CYS A 623 5.23 -20.24 2.54
C CYS A 623 3.90 -20.75 3.11
N LYS A 624 3.89 -21.96 3.64
CA LYS A 624 2.69 -22.59 4.22
C LYS A 624 2.22 -21.89 5.49
N THR A 625 3.16 -21.39 6.28
CA THR A 625 2.90 -20.65 7.53
C THR A 625 3.81 -19.45 7.68
N SER A 626 3.43 -18.49 8.53
CA SER A 626 4.29 -17.34 8.85
C SER A 626 5.57 -17.73 9.61
N GLY A 627 5.51 -18.80 10.39
CA GLY A 627 6.69 -19.34 11.07
C GLY A 627 7.73 -19.87 10.09
N GLU A 628 7.28 -20.69 9.13
CA GLU A 628 8.15 -21.20 8.05
C GLU A 628 8.70 -20.08 7.16
N ALA A 629 7.89 -19.05 6.87
CA ALA A 629 8.36 -17.88 6.13
C ALA A 629 9.48 -17.15 6.86
N ARG A 630 9.40 -17.03 8.19
CA ARG A 630 10.44 -16.42 9.03
C ARG A 630 11.73 -17.23 9.00
N GLU A 631 11.65 -18.56 9.12
CA GLU A 631 12.80 -19.45 9.07
C GLU A 631 13.48 -19.42 7.71
N LEU A 632 12.70 -19.58 6.63
CA LEU A 632 13.22 -19.57 5.27
C LEU A 632 13.82 -18.21 4.90
N HIS A 633 13.17 -17.10 5.31
CA HIS A 633 13.71 -15.76 5.12
C HIS A 633 15.08 -15.61 5.78
N ALA A 634 15.22 -16.04 7.05
CA ALA A 634 16.51 -15.95 7.78
C ALA A 634 17.60 -16.80 7.10
N LEU A 635 17.25 -17.99 6.63
CA LEU A 635 18.17 -18.87 5.92
C LEU A 635 18.61 -18.28 4.58
N LEU A 636 17.67 -17.75 3.79
CA LEU A 636 17.97 -17.20 2.48
C LEU A 636 18.73 -15.86 2.55
N GLN A 637 18.56 -15.09 3.61
CA GLN A 637 19.22 -13.79 3.77
C GLN A 637 20.75 -13.90 3.63
N ASP A 638 21.33 -14.99 4.13
CA ASP A 638 22.77 -15.24 4.06
C ASP A 638 23.15 -16.18 2.91
N SER A 639 22.39 -17.25 2.69
CA SER A 639 22.74 -18.32 1.75
C SER A 639 22.57 -17.97 0.28
N ILE A 640 21.52 -17.18 -0.05
CA ILE A 640 21.21 -16.87 -1.45
C ILE A 640 22.31 -16.05 -2.13
N ARG A 641 22.93 -15.13 -1.39
CA ARG A 641 24.01 -14.28 -1.89
C ARG A 641 25.30 -15.07 -2.15
N LEU A 642 25.55 -16.12 -1.38
CA LEU A 642 26.69 -17.01 -1.59
C LEU A 642 26.50 -17.86 -2.83
N LYS A 643 25.27 -18.28 -3.11
CA LYS A 643 24.91 -19.06 -4.30
C LYS A 643 24.92 -18.22 -5.58
N TYR A 644 24.48 -16.96 -5.47
CA TYR A 644 24.41 -16.00 -6.58
C TYR A 644 25.22 -14.74 -6.27
N PRO A 645 26.54 -14.74 -6.51
CA PRO A 645 27.41 -13.62 -6.14
C PRO A 645 27.33 -12.41 -7.08
N GLU A 646 26.87 -12.59 -8.31
CA GLU A 646 26.82 -11.54 -9.33
C GLU A 646 25.66 -10.56 -9.12
N PRO A 647 24.39 -11.02 -8.97
CA PRO A 647 23.29 -10.13 -8.73
C PRO A 647 23.31 -9.58 -7.30
N LEU A 648 22.89 -8.34 -7.17
CA LEU A 648 22.57 -7.76 -5.88
C LEU A 648 21.21 -8.26 -5.43
N ILE A 649 21.14 -8.96 -4.28
CA ILE A 649 19.92 -9.58 -3.80
C ILE A 649 19.54 -9.04 -2.44
N ASN A 650 18.29 -8.56 -2.30
CA ASN A 650 17.69 -8.16 -1.05
C ASN A 650 16.50 -9.04 -0.69
N VAL A 651 16.54 -9.66 0.48
CA VAL A 651 15.45 -10.47 1.02
C VAL A 651 14.68 -9.60 2.01
N ASN A 652 13.44 -9.24 1.67
CA ASN A 652 12.64 -8.27 2.40
C ASN A 652 11.37 -8.90 2.99
N LYS A 653 11.06 -8.55 4.25
CA LYS A 653 9.76 -8.82 4.86
C LYS A 653 8.78 -7.70 4.53
N PHE A 654 7.50 -7.99 4.64
CA PHE A 654 6.49 -6.95 4.56
C PHE A 654 6.55 -6.02 5.77
N GLU A 655 6.40 -4.73 5.54
CA GLU A 655 6.39 -3.69 6.57
C GLU A 655 5.09 -2.87 6.54
N LEU A 656 4.74 -2.24 7.66
CA LEU A 656 3.58 -1.35 7.76
C LEU A 656 3.83 0.05 7.16
N SER A 657 5.10 0.38 6.92
CA SER A 657 5.49 1.64 6.31
C SER A 657 5.80 1.45 4.83
N PRO A 658 5.53 2.42 3.95
CA PRO A 658 6.09 2.41 2.62
C PRO A 658 7.60 2.27 2.72
N LEU A 659 8.16 1.27 2.04
CA LEU A 659 9.60 1.05 2.02
C LEU A 659 10.28 2.23 1.31
N THR A 660 11.38 2.69 1.87
CA THR A 660 12.39 3.42 1.13
C THR A 660 13.29 2.41 0.41
N GLU A 661 13.85 2.77 -0.72
CA GLU A 661 14.74 1.87 -1.48
C GLU A 661 15.97 1.43 -0.68
N ALA A 662 16.43 2.27 0.24
CA ALA A 662 17.49 1.98 1.19
C ALA A 662 17.18 2.54 2.58
N LEU A 663 17.64 1.85 3.63
CA LEU A 663 17.48 2.29 5.02
C LEU A 663 18.39 3.48 5.35
N ILE A 664 19.53 3.58 4.67
CA ILE A 664 20.53 4.65 4.82
C ILE A 664 20.89 5.15 3.43
N GLU A 665 20.76 6.45 3.20
CA GLU A 665 21.11 7.10 1.96
C GLU A 665 22.14 8.21 2.21
N ALA A 666 23.23 8.19 1.45
CA ALA A 666 24.18 9.31 1.37
C ALA A 666 24.01 9.99 0.01
N ARG A 667 23.69 11.29 -0.01
CA ARG A 667 23.49 12.08 -1.22
C ARG A 667 24.66 13.02 -1.45
N PHE A 668 25.25 12.93 -2.63
CA PHE A 668 26.30 13.83 -3.09
C PHE A 668 25.70 14.79 -4.12
N LEU A 669 25.95 16.09 -3.95
CA LEU A 669 25.44 17.14 -4.83
C LEU A 669 26.64 17.86 -5.44
N GLY A 670 26.62 18.06 -6.75
CA GLY A 670 27.68 18.77 -7.47
C GLY A 670 27.39 18.87 -8.98
N PRO A 671 28.08 19.74 -9.69
CA PRO A 671 27.83 19.97 -11.11
C PRO A 671 28.49 18.92 -12.02
N ASP A 672 29.51 18.21 -11.55
CA ASP A 672 30.29 17.28 -12.38
C ASP A 672 29.93 15.80 -12.03
N PRO A 673 29.28 15.07 -12.97
CA PRO A 673 28.90 13.69 -12.77
C PRO A 673 30.09 12.75 -12.50
N ALA A 674 31.27 12.99 -13.10
CA ALA A 674 32.44 12.14 -12.91
C ALA A 674 33.00 12.25 -11.49
N VAL A 675 33.01 13.48 -10.93
CA VAL A 675 33.40 13.72 -9.53
C VAL A 675 32.40 13.06 -8.57
N LEU A 676 31.08 13.16 -8.85
CA LEU A 676 30.05 12.53 -8.02
C LEU A 676 30.16 11.01 -8.01
N ASP A 677 30.42 10.41 -9.17
CA ASP A 677 30.60 8.95 -9.28
C ASP A 677 31.84 8.48 -8.51
N SER A 678 32.96 9.20 -8.62
CA SER A 678 34.18 8.91 -7.84
C SER A 678 33.95 9.00 -6.33
N LEU A 679 33.26 10.05 -5.84
CA LEU A 679 32.93 10.21 -4.42
C LEU A 679 32.00 9.12 -3.93
N THR A 680 31.02 8.73 -4.75
CA THR A 680 30.09 7.63 -4.44
C THR A 680 30.84 6.30 -4.32
N GLY A 681 31.81 6.03 -5.20
CA GLY A 681 32.67 4.85 -5.12
C GLY A 681 33.42 4.77 -3.79
N VAL A 682 34.03 5.88 -3.35
CA VAL A 682 34.73 5.96 -2.04
C VAL A 682 33.72 5.72 -0.89
N ALA A 683 32.54 6.30 -0.96
CA ALA A 683 31.53 6.12 0.08
C ALA A 683 31.06 4.64 0.17
N ILE A 684 30.84 3.98 -0.96
CA ILE A 684 30.48 2.57 -1.03
C ILE A 684 31.56 1.70 -0.41
N ASP A 685 32.84 1.98 -0.70
CA ASP A 685 33.97 1.24 -0.11
C ASP A 685 34.07 1.41 1.41
N ILE A 686 33.76 2.60 1.92
CA ILE A 686 33.68 2.86 3.37
C ILE A 686 32.49 2.08 3.97
N MET A 687 31.33 2.11 3.34
CA MET A 687 30.14 1.38 3.81
C MET A 687 30.39 -0.13 3.85
N ARG A 688 30.99 -0.71 2.81
CA ARG A 688 31.31 -2.16 2.71
C ARG A 688 32.28 -2.65 3.76
N ARG A 689 33.14 -1.78 4.32
CA ARG A 689 34.02 -2.12 5.44
C ARG A 689 33.26 -2.35 6.75
N ASN A 690 32.05 -1.88 6.87
CA ASN A 690 31.23 -2.12 8.04
C ASN A 690 30.44 -3.46 7.88
N PRO A 691 30.70 -4.47 8.76
CA PRO A 691 30.08 -5.80 8.63
C PRO A 691 28.55 -5.79 8.81
N LYS A 692 27.97 -4.67 9.27
CA LYS A 692 26.51 -4.50 9.42
C LYS A 692 25.84 -3.97 8.15
N VAL A 693 26.62 -3.55 7.15
CA VAL A 693 26.08 -3.11 5.84
C VAL A 693 26.11 -4.32 4.91
N THR A 694 24.92 -4.75 4.52
CA THR A 694 24.76 -5.94 3.68
C THR A 694 24.65 -5.61 2.20
N ASP A 695 24.26 -4.37 1.87
CA ASP A 695 24.03 -3.91 0.51
C ASP A 695 24.38 -2.42 0.41
N ALA A 696 25.41 -2.09 -0.36
CA ALA A 696 25.78 -0.72 -0.66
C ALA A 696 25.88 -0.57 -2.18
N ARG A 697 25.01 0.25 -2.78
CA ARG A 697 24.93 0.47 -4.23
C ARG A 697 24.93 1.94 -4.60
N ASN A 698 25.39 2.24 -5.81
CA ASN A 698 25.21 3.52 -6.46
C ASN A 698 23.83 3.55 -7.16
N GLU A 699 23.04 4.61 -6.96
CA GLU A 699 21.75 4.78 -7.64
C GLU A 699 21.90 4.94 -9.18
N TRP A 700 23.04 5.43 -9.64
CA TRP A 700 23.32 5.53 -11.08
C TRP A 700 23.71 4.19 -11.72
N GLY A 701 24.01 3.15 -10.93
CA GLY A 701 24.46 1.86 -11.42
C GLY A 701 25.89 1.91 -11.97
N ASN A 702 26.19 1.01 -12.89
CA ASN A 702 27.46 0.94 -13.59
C ASN A 702 27.38 1.60 -14.97
N MET A 703 28.53 1.97 -15.52
CA MET A 703 28.63 2.46 -16.90
C MET A 703 28.30 1.34 -17.89
N THR A 704 27.55 1.66 -18.94
CA THR A 704 27.15 0.75 -20.01
C THR A 704 27.88 1.06 -21.30
N TYR A 705 28.08 0.02 -22.15
CA TYR A 705 28.68 0.21 -23.47
C TYR A 705 27.69 0.86 -24.42
N MET A 706 28.15 1.83 -25.20
CA MET A 706 27.37 2.48 -26.23
C MET A 706 28.13 2.48 -27.57
N ILE A 707 27.48 2.06 -28.63
CA ILE A 707 27.98 2.18 -29.99
C ILE A 707 27.54 3.54 -30.54
N ARG A 708 28.49 4.40 -30.89
CA ARG A 708 28.24 5.71 -31.47
C ARG A 708 28.75 5.72 -32.91
N PRO A 709 27.88 5.45 -33.90
CA PRO A 709 28.27 5.59 -35.30
C PRO A 709 28.56 7.06 -35.60
N VAL A 710 29.68 7.31 -36.30
CA VAL A 710 30.06 8.67 -36.70
C VAL A 710 29.40 8.95 -38.06
N TYR A 711 28.41 9.85 -38.06
CA TYR A 711 27.72 10.29 -39.26
C TYR A 711 28.52 11.43 -39.92
N ASP A 712 28.92 11.23 -41.19
CA ASP A 712 29.57 12.26 -42.00
C ASP A 712 28.51 12.95 -42.89
N PRO A 713 28.08 14.19 -42.57
CA PRO A 713 27.00 14.87 -43.28
C PRO A 713 27.37 15.20 -44.71
N VAL A 714 28.67 15.35 -45.03
CA VAL A 714 29.14 15.69 -46.40
C VAL A 714 29.02 14.47 -47.32
N LYS A 715 29.53 13.29 -46.84
CA LYS A 715 29.43 12.03 -47.61
C LYS A 715 27.97 11.60 -47.75
N ALA A 716 27.19 11.69 -46.67
CA ALA A 716 25.78 11.35 -46.70
C ALA A 716 24.98 12.26 -47.65
N GLY A 717 25.26 13.57 -47.67
CA GLY A 717 24.64 14.50 -48.61
C GLY A 717 24.91 14.18 -50.08
N PHE A 718 26.15 13.76 -50.44
CA PHE A 718 26.47 13.28 -51.78
C PHE A 718 25.69 11.98 -52.16
N LEU A 719 25.37 11.16 -51.18
CA LEU A 719 24.61 9.90 -51.37
C LEU A 719 23.10 10.09 -51.26
N GLY A 720 22.61 11.32 -50.99
CA GLY A 720 21.19 11.57 -50.73
C GLY A 720 20.64 10.92 -49.47
N ILE A 721 21.52 10.55 -48.52
CA ILE A 721 21.16 9.86 -47.28
C ILE A 721 21.08 10.86 -46.13
N THR A 722 19.94 10.95 -45.47
CA THR A 722 19.79 11.77 -44.26
C THR A 722 20.13 10.94 -43.02
N LYS A 723 20.44 11.61 -41.90
CA LYS A 723 20.64 10.91 -40.59
C LYS A 723 19.41 10.08 -40.23
N ALA A 724 18.20 10.60 -40.50
CA ALA A 724 16.94 9.89 -40.20
C ALA A 724 16.74 8.62 -41.05
N ASN A 725 17.34 8.58 -42.28
CA ASN A 725 17.25 7.40 -43.14
C ASN A 725 18.32 6.35 -42.81
N LEU A 726 19.39 6.78 -42.12
CA LEU A 726 20.49 5.87 -41.74
C LEU A 726 20.22 5.16 -40.43
N MET A 727 19.56 5.81 -39.49
CA MET A 727 19.21 5.33 -38.15
C MET A 727 17.82 4.69 -38.09
#